data_f73343c7a7c6b7556e9a0ba08db0a655
#
_entry.id   f73343c7a7c6b7556e9a0ba08db0a655
#
_cell.length_a   1.000
_cell.length_b   1.000
_cell.length_c   1.000
_cell.angle_alpha   90.00
_cell.angle_beta   90.00
_cell.angle_gamma   90.00
#
_symmetry.space_group_name_H-M   'P 1'
#
loop_
_entity.id
_entity.type
_entity.pdbx_description
1 polymer ?
#
loop_
_entity_poly.entity_id
_entity_poly.type
_entity_poly.pdbx_seq_one_letter_code
_entity_poly.pdbx_strand_id
1 'polypeptide(L)'
;MNMATCSAFSHTSNSEQVMGHLSKTNLLSVLCCFCLNLTVATDTIRSSQSINDTEYIISKGSAFRLGFFSPENSTNRYLGIWYNNISVFTVIWVANRQKPLIDSSGILTISKEGNLVVLNGQAEIFWSSNVSNSVTNSSATLGDFGNLVLQVDTTGLVLWESFQHPSDSFLPKMKLSTNLRTDQRVQLTSWKSPSDPSIGSFSSGIDALNIPEVFVWKEGHPYWRSGPWNGQVFLGIPNWNPVYRTRSTLVDDKQGAVFETFPYSDVLHLSKIVLDWQGNGVLTYWDDGKEDWEVVYKNPEDECDVYGTCGAFGSCDLLSSPICSCLRGFEPKIIEEWNRGNWTSGCVRRTPLQCERMNNSIEEGKADGFLKLEMINVPDFAELADVNIEDCRKQCLENCSCVAYGYYTGIGCLSWSGNLIDLQQFSVGGSDIYIRLANLEFAMKSKSNESLLFDYQNDVKLEELPIFNLEELATATNNFDLANKLGQGGYGPVYKDPVHQKLLNWRKRFNIIEGICRGLLYLHRDSRLKIIHRDLKASNILLDQELNPKISDFGMARIFGGNEDQVKTKRVVGTYGYMSPEYAMRGLFSEKSDVFSFGVLLLEIVSGRRNTSICDEEQYLGLVGLAWKLWNDDNIVAFVDPAIWEPCFQKDISKCIHVGLLCVQELARDRPNVSIVISMLKSEILDLPTPKQPAFMERQIASNIELAQLGQIRFSICDVTISTVSGR
;
A
#
# COMPACT_ATOMS: atom_id res chain seq x y z
N MET A 1 28.09 12.84 -36.36
CA MET A 1 28.89 13.09 -37.58
C MET A 1 28.41 12.09 -38.61
N ASN A 2 27.88 12.65 -39.68
CA ASN A 2 27.49 12.10 -40.99
C ASN A 2 26.21 11.24 -41.10
N MET A 3 25.20 11.94 -41.55
CA MET A 3 24.06 11.54 -42.36
C MET A 3 24.53 10.99 -43.72
N ALA A 4 23.77 10.08 -44.30
CA ALA A 4 23.63 9.98 -45.77
C ALA A 4 22.21 9.49 -46.11
N THR A 5 21.47 10.40 -46.66
CA THR A 5 20.20 10.23 -47.39
C THR A 5 20.47 9.62 -48.78
N CYS A 6 19.56 8.80 -49.31
CA CYS A 6 19.51 8.55 -50.73
C CYS A 6 18.04 8.59 -51.21
N SER A 7 17.82 9.52 -52.12
CA SER A 7 16.59 9.82 -52.83
C SER A 7 16.41 8.94 -54.09
N ALA A 8 15.15 8.76 -54.47
CA ALA A 8 14.68 8.12 -55.70
C ALA A 8 15.01 8.90 -56.96
N PHE A 9 15.23 8.16 -58.04
CA PHE A 9 15.00 8.68 -59.42
C PHE A 9 14.43 7.55 -60.30
N SER A 10 13.30 7.84 -60.89
CA SER A 10 12.66 7.12 -62.00
C SER A 10 13.32 7.50 -63.32
N HIS A 11 13.54 6.55 -64.24
CA HIS A 11 13.40 6.79 -65.67
C HIS A 11 13.17 5.47 -66.43
N THR A 12 12.20 5.53 -67.32
CA THR A 12 11.77 4.58 -68.33
C THR A 12 12.76 4.50 -69.50
N SER A 13 12.96 3.31 -70.10
CA SER A 13 12.66 3.00 -71.52
C SER A 13 13.34 1.71 -71.96
N ASN A 14 12.55 0.88 -72.66
CA ASN A 14 12.72 -0.08 -73.75
C ASN A 14 14.11 -0.58 -74.14
N SER A 15 14.27 -1.90 -74.18
CA SER A 15 14.23 -2.69 -75.46
C SER A 15 14.72 -4.13 -75.24
N GLU A 16 13.93 -5.06 -75.71
CA GLU A 16 14.17 -6.32 -76.48
C GLU A 16 15.34 -7.26 -76.17
N GLN A 17 14.87 -8.50 -75.84
CA GLN A 17 15.39 -9.79 -76.27
C GLN A 17 16.87 -10.15 -76.11
N VAL A 18 17.12 -11.09 -75.14
CA VAL A 18 17.88 -12.30 -75.39
C VAL A 18 17.34 -13.48 -74.56
N MET A 19 16.81 -14.48 -75.21
CA MET A 19 16.45 -15.76 -74.66
C MET A 19 17.73 -16.53 -74.28
N GLY A 20 17.81 -16.91 -72.97
CA GLY A 20 18.82 -17.84 -72.48
C GLY A 20 18.20 -18.84 -71.50
N HIS A 21 18.08 -20.07 -71.85
CA HIS A 21 17.68 -21.21 -71.02
C HIS A 21 18.42 -21.22 -69.68
N LEU A 22 17.75 -20.84 -68.57
CA LEU A 22 18.18 -21.20 -67.25
C LEU A 22 17.25 -22.28 -66.70
N SER A 23 17.88 -23.41 -66.50
CA SER A 23 17.39 -24.69 -66.07
C SER A 23 16.40 -24.62 -64.93
N LYS A 24 15.25 -25.31 -65.03
CA LYS A 24 14.22 -25.50 -63.95
C LYS A 24 14.75 -26.16 -62.70
N THR A 25 16.02 -26.57 -62.65
CA THR A 25 16.65 -27.18 -61.48
C THR A 25 17.08 -26.19 -60.39
N ASN A 26 17.35 -24.91 -60.73
CA ASN A 26 17.75 -23.91 -59.73
C ASN A 26 16.57 -23.29 -58.96
N LEU A 27 15.35 -23.35 -59.53
CA LEU A 27 14.16 -22.84 -58.83
C LEU A 27 13.67 -23.81 -57.75
N LEU A 28 13.88 -25.14 -57.93
CA LEU A 28 13.55 -26.11 -56.89
C LEU A 28 14.55 -26.09 -55.73
N SER A 29 15.82 -25.78 -55.94
CA SER A 29 16.84 -25.68 -54.91
C SER A 29 16.65 -24.41 -54.05
N VAL A 30 16.17 -23.31 -54.62
CA VAL A 30 15.85 -22.10 -53.87
C VAL A 30 14.54 -22.27 -53.09
N LEU A 31 13.55 -23.02 -53.63
CA LEU A 31 12.34 -23.36 -52.86
C LEU A 31 12.62 -24.36 -51.71
N CYS A 32 13.57 -25.31 -51.89
CA CYS A 32 13.99 -26.21 -50.82
C CYS A 32 14.83 -25.53 -49.74
N CYS A 33 15.55 -24.45 -50.03
CA CYS A 33 16.25 -23.65 -49.00
C CYS A 33 15.32 -22.73 -48.20
N PHE A 34 14.10 -22.44 -48.66
CA PHE A 34 13.06 -21.72 -47.91
C PHE A 34 12.11 -22.64 -47.14
N CYS A 35 12.27 -23.94 -47.19
CA CYS A 35 11.75 -24.85 -46.16
C CYS A 35 12.65 -24.84 -44.91
N LEU A 36 13.16 -23.67 -44.55
CA LEU A 36 13.65 -23.42 -43.19
C LEU A 36 12.49 -23.60 -42.25
N ASN A 37 12.53 -24.71 -41.53
CA ASN A 37 11.83 -24.98 -40.30
C ASN A 37 11.16 -23.73 -39.69
N LEU A 38 9.94 -23.42 -40.09
CA LEU A 38 8.97 -22.82 -39.20
C LEU A 38 8.73 -23.93 -38.18
N THR A 39 9.61 -24.05 -37.19
CA THR A 39 9.30 -24.70 -35.93
C THR A 39 8.19 -23.86 -35.32
N VAL A 40 6.95 -24.24 -35.59
CA VAL A 40 5.81 -23.76 -34.83
C VAL A 40 6.16 -24.12 -33.39
N ALA A 41 6.46 -23.13 -32.59
CA ALA A 41 6.72 -23.34 -31.18
C ALA A 41 5.49 -24.06 -30.62
N THR A 42 5.64 -25.32 -30.25
CA THR A 42 4.54 -26.11 -29.68
C THR A 42 4.39 -25.74 -28.21
N ASP A 43 3.17 -25.56 -27.77
CA ASP A 43 2.81 -25.34 -26.34
C ASP A 43 2.56 -26.66 -25.61
N THR A 44 2.60 -27.80 -26.34
CA THR A 44 2.13 -29.11 -25.88
C THR A 44 3.16 -30.20 -26.17
N ILE A 45 3.39 -31.08 -25.20
CA ILE A 45 4.15 -32.31 -25.29
C ILE A 45 3.18 -33.48 -25.29
N ARG A 46 3.30 -34.41 -26.25
CA ARG A 46 2.48 -35.63 -26.35
C ARG A 46 3.30 -36.87 -25.97
N SER A 47 2.63 -37.98 -25.68
CA SER A 47 3.25 -39.24 -25.24
C SER A 47 4.35 -39.80 -26.20
N SER A 48 4.36 -39.37 -27.48
CA SER A 48 5.37 -39.75 -28.48
C SER A 48 6.50 -38.74 -28.64
N GLN A 49 6.49 -37.67 -27.86
CA GLN A 49 7.42 -36.55 -27.96
C GLN A 49 8.31 -36.46 -26.73
N SER A 50 9.50 -35.91 -26.90
CA SER A 50 10.42 -35.54 -25.81
C SER A 50 11.00 -34.18 -26.07
N ILE A 51 11.42 -33.48 -25.02
CA ILE A 51 12.16 -32.25 -25.06
C ILE A 51 13.52 -32.50 -24.43
N ASN A 52 14.57 -32.29 -25.19
CA ASN A 52 15.95 -32.41 -24.76
C ASN A 52 16.42 -31.10 -24.07
N ASP A 53 17.58 -31.14 -23.46
CA ASP A 53 18.12 -30.00 -22.67
C ASP A 53 18.23 -28.68 -23.48
N THR A 54 18.44 -28.74 -24.80
CA THR A 54 18.55 -27.55 -25.68
C THR A 54 17.21 -27.08 -26.26
N GLU A 55 16.13 -27.83 -26.03
CA GLU A 55 14.80 -27.59 -26.57
C GLU A 55 13.88 -27.02 -25.53
N TYR A 56 12.81 -26.35 -25.96
CA TYR A 56 11.79 -25.76 -25.08
C TYR A 56 10.44 -25.71 -25.77
N ILE A 57 9.37 -25.65 -24.99
CA ILE A 57 8.04 -25.27 -25.49
C ILE A 57 7.70 -23.86 -25.00
N ILE A 58 6.82 -23.19 -25.75
CA ILE A 58 6.36 -21.83 -25.46
C ILE A 58 4.83 -21.84 -25.38
N SER A 59 4.27 -21.19 -24.40
CA SER A 59 2.82 -21.02 -24.28
C SER A 59 2.23 -20.34 -25.54
N LYS A 60 0.96 -20.58 -25.84
CA LYS A 60 0.31 -20.12 -27.07
C LYS A 60 0.39 -18.59 -27.25
N GLY A 61 0.22 -17.81 -26.16
CA GLY A 61 0.38 -16.35 -26.14
C GLY A 61 1.84 -15.90 -26.01
N SER A 62 2.83 -16.81 -26.10
CA SER A 62 4.27 -16.53 -26.00
C SER A 62 4.71 -15.90 -24.65
N ALA A 63 3.91 -16.01 -23.59
CA ALA A 63 4.21 -15.40 -22.30
C ALA A 63 5.22 -16.21 -21.47
N PHE A 64 5.18 -17.54 -21.58
CA PHE A 64 5.99 -18.46 -20.78
C PHE A 64 6.72 -19.48 -21.64
N ARG A 65 7.84 -19.97 -21.07
CA ARG A 65 8.69 -20.98 -21.67
C ARG A 65 8.95 -22.10 -20.65
N LEU A 66 8.91 -23.35 -21.09
CA LEU A 66 9.30 -24.54 -20.33
C LEU A 66 10.51 -25.21 -20.99
N GLY A 67 11.55 -25.45 -20.22
CA GLY A 67 12.79 -26.08 -20.69
C GLY A 67 13.79 -26.30 -19.56
N PHE A 68 15.01 -26.72 -19.95
CA PHE A 68 16.08 -26.90 -18.99
C PHE A 68 16.89 -25.61 -18.81
N PHE A 69 17.27 -25.31 -17.57
CA PHE A 69 18.06 -24.12 -17.21
C PHE A 69 19.08 -24.45 -16.11
N SER A 70 20.07 -23.58 -15.95
CA SER A 70 20.93 -23.51 -14.77
C SER A 70 20.72 -22.23 -14.05
N PRO A 71 20.59 -22.25 -12.72
CA PRO A 71 20.63 -21.03 -11.93
C PRO A 71 21.96 -20.30 -12.11
N GLU A 72 21.96 -19.00 -11.83
CA GLU A 72 23.18 -18.19 -11.88
C GLU A 72 24.28 -18.77 -10.97
N ASN A 73 25.50 -18.83 -11.48
CA ASN A 73 26.67 -19.41 -10.79
C ASN A 73 26.51 -20.91 -10.41
N SER A 74 25.66 -21.67 -11.13
CA SER A 74 25.48 -23.11 -10.92
C SER A 74 25.62 -23.86 -12.26
N THR A 75 26.23 -25.03 -12.20
CA THR A 75 26.30 -25.98 -13.32
C THR A 75 25.19 -27.03 -13.32
N ASN A 76 24.43 -27.10 -12.21
CA ASN A 76 23.30 -28.00 -12.08
C ASN A 76 22.20 -27.64 -13.07
N ARG A 77 21.56 -28.66 -13.65
CA ARG A 77 20.48 -28.48 -14.63
C ARG A 77 19.13 -28.85 -14.03
N TYR A 78 18.16 -27.98 -14.24
CA TYR A 78 16.80 -28.14 -13.77
C TYR A 78 15.80 -27.93 -14.89
N LEU A 79 14.69 -28.67 -14.86
CA LEU A 79 13.52 -28.36 -15.68
C LEU A 79 12.71 -27.29 -15.00
N GLY A 80 12.38 -26.18 -15.67
CA GLY A 80 11.61 -25.09 -15.11
C GLY A 80 10.75 -24.34 -16.10
N ILE A 81 9.90 -23.47 -15.56
CA ILE A 81 9.07 -22.52 -16.31
C ILE A 81 9.56 -21.12 -15.97
N TRP A 82 9.69 -20.26 -16.99
CA TRP A 82 10.07 -18.86 -16.83
C TRP A 82 9.33 -17.96 -17.83
N TYR A 83 9.33 -16.64 -17.57
CA TYR A 83 8.77 -15.66 -18.49
C TYR A 83 9.56 -15.61 -19.80
N ASN A 84 8.86 -15.58 -20.94
CA ASN A 84 9.47 -15.58 -22.27
C ASN A 84 9.72 -14.17 -22.82
N ASN A 85 8.84 -13.21 -22.53
CA ASN A 85 8.79 -11.90 -23.19
C ASN A 85 9.39 -10.74 -22.35
N ILE A 86 10.24 -11.06 -21.38
CA ILE A 86 10.91 -10.05 -20.57
C ILE A 86 12.43 -10.22 -20.64
N SER A 87 13.17 -9.11 -20.46
CA SER A 87 14.63 -9.08 -20.56
C SER A 87 15.34 -9.77 -19.39
N VAL A 88 14.70 -9.81 -18.20
CA VAL A 88 15.24 -10.43 -16.99
C VAL A 88 14.82 -11.89 -16.90
N PHE A 89 15.79 -12.81 -16.90
CA PHE A 89 15.52 -14.24 -16.75
C PHE A 89 14.87 -14.53 -15.39
N THR A 90 13.59 -14.90 -15.40
CA THR A 90 12.78 -15.04 -14.19
C THR A 90 12.05 -16.37 -14.16
N VAL A 91 12.56 -17.32 -13.39
CA VAL A 91 11.97 -18.65 -13.17
C VAL A 91 10.81 -18.53 -12.18
N ILE A 92 9.69 -19.23 -12.49
CA ILE A 92 8.47 -19.25 -11.66
C ILE A 92 8.14 -20.63 -11.11
N TRP A 93 8.71 -21.69 -11.69
CA TRP A 93 8.46 -23.06 -11.26
C TRP A 93 9.64 -23.96 -11.64
N VAL A 94 9.94 -24.96 -10.81
CA VAL A 94 11.03 -25.93 -11.01
C VAL A 94 10.56 -27.33 -10.64
N ALA A 95 10.77 -28.32 -11.52
CA ALA A 95 10.35 -29.70 -11.32
C ALA A 95 11.30 -30.48 -10.40
N ASN A 96 12.53 -30.66 -10.81
CA ASN A 96 13.50 -31.55 -10.17
C ASN A 96 14.37 -30.84 -9.11
N ARG A 97 13.75 -30.02 -8.26
CA ARG A 97 14.43 -29.17 -7.25
C ARG A 97 15.37 -29.96 -6.35
N GLN A 98 14.95 -31.14 -5.88
CA GLN A 98 15.71 -31.95 -4.93
C GLN A 98 16.79 -32.84 -5.58
N LYS A 99 16.69 -33.09 -6.90
CA LYS A 99 17.60 -33.96 -7.62
C LYS A 99 17.98 -33.29 -8.95
N PRO A 100 18.97 -32.37 -8.94
CA PRO A 100 19.45 -31.74 -10.18
C PRO A 100 20.14 -32.74 -11.07
N LEU A 101 20.10 -32.49 -12.40
CA LEU A 101 20.97 -33.12 -13.34
C LEU A 101 22.36 -32.44 -13.32
N ILE A 102 23.41 -33.20 -13.48
CA ILE A 102 24.81 -32.70 -13.43
C ILE A 102 25.39 -32.38 -14.83
N ASP A 103 24.64 -32.72 -15.88
CA ASP A 103 25.02 -32.53 -17.27
C ASP A 103 23.79 -32.17 -18.14
N SER A 104 24.01 -31.91 -19.43
CA SER A 104 22.98 -31.55 -20.40
C SER A 104 22.29 -32.78 -21.05
N SER A 105 22.23 -33.91 -20.36
CA SER A 105 21.57 -35.12 -20.85
C SER A 105 20.09 -35.22 -20.53
N GLY A 106 19.52 -34.14 -19.93
CA GLY A 106 18.13 -34.08 -19.49
C GLY A 106 17.11 -34.26 -20.59
N ILE A 107 16.09 -35.07 -20.33
CA ILE A 107 14.99 -35.34 -21.24
C ILE A 107 13.68 -35.22 -20.47
N LEU A 108 12.76 -34.37 -20.95
CA LEU A 108 11.38 -34.31 -20.51
C LEU A 108 10.51 -35.10 -21.45
N THR A 109 9.72 -36.04 -20.95
CA THR A 109 8.80 -36.87 -21.75
C THR A 109 7.62 -37.36 -20.91
N ILE A 110 6.64 -37.98 -21.57
CA ILE A 110 5.53 -38.66 -20.88
C ILE A 110 5.83 -40.16 -20.88
N SER A 111 5.85 -40.77 -19.70
CA SER A 111 6.11 -42.22 -19.55
C SER A 111 4.96 -43.06 -20.10
N LYS A 112 5.19 -44.37 -20.25
CA LYS A 112 4.15 -45.32 -20.69
C LYS A 112 2.95 -45.40 -19.75
N GLU A 113 3.18 -45.09 -18.48
CA GLU A 113 2.16 -45.01 -17.43
C GLU A 113 1.40 -43.68 -17.42
N GLY A 114 1.75 -42.74 -18.33
CA GLY A 114 1.10 -41.44 -18.46
C GLY A 114 1.65 -40.35 -17.52
N ASN A 115 2.76 -40.58 -16.85
CA ASN A 115 3.43 -39.57 -16.01
C ASN A 115 4.34 -38.68 -16.83
N LEU A 116 4.31 -37.37 -16.54
CA LEU A 116 5.34 -36.43 -17.00
C LEU A 116 6.61 -36.72 -16.20
N VAL A 117 7.74 -37.01 -16.87
CA VAL A 117 8.99 -37.41 -16.20
C VAL A 117 10.19 -36.66 -16.76
N VAL A 118 11.14 -36.36 -15.89
CA VAL A 118 12.48 -35.89 -16.23
C VAL A 118 13.44 -37.07 -16.10
N LEU A 119 14.15 -37.38 -17.19
CA LEU A 119 15.12 -38.46 -17.27
C LEU A 119 16.53 -37.88 -17.45
N ASN A 120 17.55 -38.63 -17.00
CA ASN A 120 18.94 -38.38 -17.37
C ASN A 120 19.31 -39.17 -18.67
N GLY A 121 20.56 -39.04 -19.12
CA GLY A 121 21.05 -39.76 -20.32
C GLY A 121 21.08 -41.30 -20.22
N GLN A 122 20.90 -41.85 -19.02
CA GLN A 122 20.79 -43.28 -18.76
C GLN A 122 19.32 -43.74 -18.61
N ALA A 123 18.35 -42.87 -18.93
CA ALA A 123 16.91 -43.08 -18.76
C ALA A 123 16.47 -43.33 -17.30
N GLU A 124 17.24 -42.87 -16.33
CA GLU A 124 16.81 -42.87 -14.92
C GLU A 124 15.89 -41.69 -14.62
N ILE A 125 14.85 -41.94 -13.81
CA ILE A 125 13.88 -40.90 -13.43
C ILE A 125 14.47 -39.98 -12.36
N PHE A 126 14.57 -38.71 -12.66
CA PHE A 126 15.00 -37.64 -11.74
C PHE A 126 13.82 -36.93 -11.12
N TRP A 127 12.69 -36.85 -11.84
CA TRP A 127 11.44 -36.32 -11.33
C TRP A 127 10.24 -36.94 -12.05
N SER A 128 9.09 -36.99 -11.39
CA SER A 128 7.84 -37.51 -11.96
C SER A 128 6.63 -36.76 -11.40
N SER A 129 5.58 -36.57 -12.21
CA SER A 129 4.27 -36.05 -11.76
C SER A 129 3.53 -36.98 -10.80
N ASN A 130 3.94 -38.24 -10.65
CA ASN A 130 3.40 -39.24 -9.72
C ASN A 130 1.88 -39.39 -9.77
N VAL A 131 1.31 -39.43 -10.99
CA VAL A 131 -0.13 -39.68 -11.17
C VAL A 131 -0.41 -41.16 -10.85
N SER A 132 -1.36 -41.39 -9.96
CA SER A 132 -1.64 -42.75 -9.41
C SER A 132 -2.30 -43.71 -10.40
N ASN A 133 -2.98 -43.18 -11.41
CA ASN A 133 -3.69 -44.00 -12.42
C ASN A 133 -2.91 -44.03 -13.70
N SER A 134 -2.57 -45.25 -14.16
CA SER A 134 -1.95 -45.44 -15.45
C SER A 134 -2.94 -45.06 -16.58
N VAL A 135 -2.61 -44.01 -17.33
CA VAL A 135 -3.43 -43.49 -18.42
C VAL A 135 -2.59 -43.43 -19.69
N THR A 136 -3.04 -44.17 -20.70
CA THR A 136 -2.48 -44.08 -22.04
C THR A 136 -3.11 -42.90 -22.79
N ASN A 137 -2.35 -42.18 -23.61
CA ASN A 137 -2.77 -41.01 -24.37
C ASN A 137 -3.02 -39.75 -23.51
N SER A 138 -1.98 -39.25 -22.91
CA SER A 138 -1.96 -37.97 -22.19
C SER A 138 -1.06 -36.97 -22.93
N SER A 139 -1.32 -35.67 -22.70
CA SER A 139 -0.50 -34.56 -23.14
C SER A 139 -0.28 -33.55 -22.01
N ALA A 140 0.87 -32.88 -22.05
CA ALA A 140 1.20 -31.79 -21.13
C ALA A 140 1.24 -30.46 -21.89
N THR A 141 0.41 -29.51 -21.52
CA THR A 141 0.28 -28.21 -22.20
C THR A 141 0.67 -27.05 -21.23
N LEU A 142 1.51 -26.15 -21.72
CA LEU A 142 1.89 -24.92 -21.02
C LEU A 142 0.92 -23.79 -21.35
N GLY A 143 0.15 -23.36 -20.36
CA GLY A 143 -0.82 -22.26 -20.48
C GLY A 143 -0.20 -20.87 -20.42
N ASP A 144 -0.94 -19.85 -20.90
CA ASP A 144 -0.51 -18.44 -20.95
C ASP A 144 -0.43 -17.75 -19.57
N PHE A 145 -0.75 -18.45 -18.49
CA PHE A 145 -0.55 -18.01 -17.10
C PHE A 145 0.61 -18.74 -16.40
N GLY A 146 1.37 -19.56 -17.11
CA GLY A 146 2.51 -20.32 -16.57
C GLY A 146 2.14 -21.65 -15.93
N ASN A 147 0.87 -22.11 -16.03
CA ASN A 147 0.44 -23.42 -15.56
C ASN A 147 0.78 -24.52 -16.60
N LEU A 148 1.54 -25.53 -16.19
CA LEU A 148 1.76 -26.73 -16.97
C LEU A 148 0.73 -27.78 -16.54
N VAL A 149 -0.14 -28.20 -17.46
CA VAL A 149 -1.26 -29.10 -17.21
C VAL A 149 -1.07 -30.41 -17.96
N LEU A 150 -1.02 -31.50 -17.21
CA LEU A 150 -1.04 -32.87 -17.76
C LEU A 150 -2.49 -33.37 -17.78
N GLN A 151 -2.99 -33.74 -18.94
CA GLN A 151 -4.39 -34.14 -19.12
C GLN A 151 -4.53 -35.36 -20.05
N VAL A 152 -5.67 -36.01 -19.98
CA VAL A 152 -6.04 -37.11 -20.90
C VAL A 152 -6.54 -36.52 -22.22
N ASP A 153 -5.93 -36.88 -23.35
CA ASP A 153 -6.25 -36.32 -24.67
C ASP A 153 -7.72 -36.50 -25.08
N THR A 154 -8.33 -37.62 -24.72
CA THR A 154 -9.70 -37.96 -25.14
C THR A 154 -10.80 -37.31 -24.32
N THR A 155 -10.55 -37.06 -23.04
CA THR A 155 -11.58 -36.57 -22.09
C THR A 155 -11.32 -35.16 -21.57
N GLY A 156 -10.09 -34.64 -21.72
CA GLY A 156 -9.66 -33.40 -21.12
C GLY A 156 -9.54 -33.46 -19.58
N LEU A 157 -9.60 -34.66 -18.99
CA LEU A 157 -9.46 -34.85 -17.56
C LEU A 157 -8.04 -34.44 -17.13
N VAL A 158 -7.96 -33.45 -16.22
CA VAL A 158 -6.68 -33.01 -15.65
C VAL A 158 -6.17 -34.08 -14.68
N LEU A 159 -4.97 -34.56 -14.92
CA LEU A 159 -4.29 -35.55 -14.09
C LEU A 159 -3.34 -34.93 -13.10
N TRP A 160 -2.70 -33.84 -13.50
CA TRP A 160 -1.72 -33.11 -12.69
C TRP A 160 -1.55 -31.70 -13.27
N GLU A 161 -1.22 -30.75 -12.41
CA GLU A 161 -0.88 -29.38 -12.84
C GLU A 161 0.16 -28.73 -11.93
N SER A 162 1.05 -27.91 -12.50
CA SER A 162 2.13 -27.25 -11.76
C SER A 162 1.62 -26.28 -10.70
N PHE A 163 0.44 -25.66 -10.88
CA PHE A 163 -0.16 -24.75 -9.92
C PHE A 163 -0.61 -25.41 -8.61
N GLN A 164 -0.83 -26.74 -8.61
CA GLN A 164 -1.05 -27.52 -7.38
C GLN A 164 0.25 -27.94 -6.68
N HIS A 165 1.39 -27.74 -7.34
CA HIS A 165 2.73 -28.09 -6.86
C HIS A 165 3.70 -26.91 -7.03
N PRO A 166 3.41 -25.74 -6.43
CA PRO A 166 4.20 -24.53 -6.65
C PRO A 166 5.63 -24.66 -6.13
N SER A 167 6.52 -23.82 -6.68
CA SER A 167 7.84 -23.58 -6.10
C SER A 167 7.76 -22.43 -5.08
N ASP A 168 8.39 -21.33 -5.39
CA ASP A 168 8.50 -20.13 -4.56
C ASP A 168 7.63 -18.96 -5.05
N SER A 169 6.97 -19.12 -6.20
CA SER A 169 6.24 -18.05 -6.87
C SER A 169 4.73 -18.29 -6.87
N PHE A 170 3.97 -17.28 -6.49
CA PHE A 170 2.52 -17.22 -6.56
C PHE A 170 2.11 -16.30 -7.71
N LEU A 171 1.36 -16.82 -8.67
CA LEU A 171 1.04 -16.20 -9.95
C LEU A 171 -0.46 -15.95 -10.11
N PRO A 172 -0.85 -15.06 -11.04
CA PRO A 172 -2.25 -14.88 -11.42
C PRO A 172 -2.93 -16.21 -11.78
N LYS A 173 -4.17 -16.39 -11.28
CA LYS A 173 -4.98 -17.62 -11.39
C LYS A 173 -4.51 -18.83 -10.58
N MET A 174 -3.38 -18.75 -9.93
CA MET A 174 -2.99 -19.73 -8.92
C MET A 174 -3.89 -19.66 -7.70
N LYS A 175 -3.97 -20.77 -6.95
CA LYS A 175 -4.66 -20.84 -5.66
C LYS A 175 -3.74 -21.47 -4.64
N LEU A 176 -3.44 -20.73 -3.57
CA LEU A 176 -2.88 -21.32 -2.36
C LEU A 176 -4.06 -21.83 -1.53
N SER A 177 -3.97 -23.03 -0.99
CA SER A 177 -5.13 -23.63 -0.30
C SER A 177 -4.73 -24.54 0.85
N THR A 178 -5.63 -24.62 1.83
CA THR A 178 -5.59 -25.61 2.92
C THR A 178 -6.96 -26.29 2.98
N ASN A 179 -6.98 -27.62 2.91
CA ASN A 179 -8.18 -28.41 3.09
C ASN A 179 -8.15 -29.06 4.47
N LEU A 180 -9.01 -28.60 5.37
CA LEU A 180 -9.09 -29.04 6.76
C LEU A 180 -9.58 -30.49 6.92
N ARG A 181 -10.24 -31.07 5.89
CA ARG A 181 -10.74 -32.46 5.94
C ARG A 181 -9.69 -33.48 5.48
N THR A 182 -8.88 -33.11 4.49
CA THR A 182 -7.89 -34.01 3.88
C THR A 182 -6.45 -33.71 4.30
N ASP A 183 -6.24 -32.61 5.03
CA ASP A 183 -4.93 -32.03 5.38
C ASP A 183 -4.02 -31.75 4.15
N GLN A 184 -4.64 -31.64 2.98
CA GLN A 184 -3.91 -31.25 1.77
C GLN A 184 -3.66 -29.75 1.76
N ARG A 185 -2.42 -29.37 1.46
CA ARG A 185 -2.00 -27.97 1.40
C ARG A 185 -1.30 -27.68 0.08
N VAL A 186 -1.69 -26.60 -0.58
CA VAL A 186 -0.96 -25.99 -1.68
C VAL A 186 -0.29 -24.75 -1.14
N GLN A 187 1.03 -24.82 -0.98
CA GLN A 187 1.83 -23.77 -0.34
C GLN A 187 3.13 -23.52 -1.11
N LEU A 188 3.65 -22.30 -1.03
CA LEU A 188 4.95 -21.95 -1.58
C LEU A 188 6.06 -22.53 -0.70
N THR A 189 7.20 -22.82 -1.32
CA THR A 189 8.44 -23.17 -0.61
C THR A 189 9.60 -22.42 -1.21
N SER A 190 10.37 -21.70 -0.37
CA SER A 190 11.48 -20.90 -0.83
C SER A 190 12.57 -21.73 -1.53
N TRP A 191 13.40 -21.08 -2.30
CA TRP A 191 14.68 -21.65 -2.70
C TRP A 191 15.60 -21.71 -1.47
N LYS A 192 16.62 -22.55 -1.51
CA LYS A 192 17.64 -22.64 -0.47
C LYS A 192 18.61 -21.45 -0.52
N SER A 193 18.92 -20.99 -1.74
CA SER A 193 19.71 -19.79 -2.00
C SER A 193 19.37 -19.25 -3.40
N PRO A 194 19.83 -18.07 -3.80
CA PRO A 194 19.59 -17.54 -5.17
C PRO A 194 20.08 -18.44 -6.30
N SER A 195 21.06 -19.31 -6.04
CA SER A 195 21.65 -20.25 -7.00
C SER A 195 21.25 -21.73 -6.78
N ASP A 196 20.43 -22.01 -5.75
CA ASP A 196 20.01 -23.38 -5.41
C ASP A 196 18.48 -23.47 -5.27
N PRO A 197 17.77 -24.01 -6.28
CA PRO A 197 16.32 -24.16 -6.24
C PRO A 197 15.80 -25.24 -5.29
N SER A 198 16.67 -26.03 -4.65
CA SER A 198 16.22 -27.02 -3.65
C SER A 198 15.39 -26.37 -2.57
N ILE A 199 14.50 -27.14 -1.90
CA ILE A 199 13.58 -26.61 -0.90
C ILE A 199 14.40 -25.96 0.23
N GLY A 200 14.12 -24.68 0.47
CA GLY A 200 14.71 -23.87 1.52
C GLY A 200 13.99 -24.02 2.86
N SER A 201 14.35 -23.14 3.81
CA SER A 201 13.83 -23.19 5.18
C SER A 201 12.45 -22.57 5.34
N PHE A 202 11.95 -21.85 4.33
CA PHE A 202 10.69 -21.13 4.44
C PHE A 202 9.59 -21.74 3.57
N SER A 203 8.35 -21.71 4.11
CA SER A 203 7.13 -22.02 3.36
C SER A 203 6.06 -20.98 3.64
N SER A 204 5.15 -20.75 2.69
CA SER A 204 4.05 -19.81 2.82
C SER A 204 2.75 -20.41 2.32
N GLY A 205 1.66 -20.19 3.07
CA GLY A 205 0.36 -20.71 2.75
C GLY A 205 -0.71 -20.22 3.72
N ILE A 206 -1.90 -20.83 3.67
CA ILE A 206 -3.04 -20.44 4.49
C ILE A 206 -3.08 -21.32 5.73
N ASP A 207 -3.19 -20.70 6.90
CA ASP A 207 -3.72 -21.33 8.11
C ASP A 207 -5.22 -21.02 8.22
N ALA A 208 -6.02 -22.06 8.30
CA ALA A 208 -7.48 -21.97 8.30
C ALA A 208 -8.11 -22.54 9.59
N LEU A 209 -7.32 -22.75 10.66
CA LEU A 209 -7.80 -23.44 11.86
C LEU A 209 -8.88 -22.65 12.61
N ASN A 210 -8.76 -21.32 12.73
CA ASN A 210 -9.74 -20.48 13.42
C ASN A 210 -10.33 -19.45 12.47
N ILE A 211 -9.56 -18.38 12.19
CA ILE A 211 -9.89 -17.36 11.21
C ILE A 211 -8.79 -17.41 10.16
N PRO A 212 -9.13 -17.52 8.87
CA PRO A 212 -8.12 -17.73 7.85
C PRO A 212 -7.10 -16.59 7.79
N GLU A 213 -5.81 -16.96 7.81
CA GLU A 213 -4.66 -16.07 7.72
C GLU A 213 -3.61 -16.64 6.75
N VAL A 214 -2.81 -15.78 6.15
CA VAL A 214 -1.60 -16.20 5.41
C VAL A 214 -0.42 -16.18 6.37
N PHE A 215 0.33 -17.26 6.36
CA PHE A 215 1.56 -17.41 7.15
C PHE A 215 2.78 -17.58 6.26
N VAL A 216 3.91 -17.13 6.76
CA VAL A 216 5.23 -17.62 6.39
C VAL A 216 5.78 -18.38 7.59
N TRP A 217 6.16 -19.63 7.37
CA TRP A 217 6.82 -20.49 8.39
C TRP A 217 8.29 -20.63 8.06
N LYS A 218 9.12 -20.63 9.09
CA LYS A 218 10.53 -21.03 9.02
C LYS A 218 10.68 -22.38 9.71
N GLU A 219 11.04 -23.42 8.96
CA GLU A 219 11.18 -24.79 9.48
C GLU A 219 9.97 -25.26 10.30
N GLY A 220 8.77 -24.88 9.84
CA GLY A 220 7.49 -25.22 10.49
C GLY A 220 7.06 -24.30 11.64
N HIS A 221 7.87 -23.33 12.06
CA HIS A 221 7.52 -22.33 13.07
C HIS A 221 7.07 -21.01 12.42
N PRO A 222 6.02 -20.35 12.97
CA PRO A 222 5.60 -19.05 12.47
C PRO A 222 6.76 -18.04 12.40
N TYR A 223 6.88 -17.37 11.26
CA TYR A 223 7.90 -16.35 11.02
C TYR A 223 7.28 -14.99 10.72
N TRP A 224 6.17 -15.00 9.99
CA TRP A 224 5.35 -13.82 9.67
C TRP A 224 3.90 -14.25 9.44
N ARG A 225 2.94 -13.36 9.69
CA ARG A 225 1.52 -13.60 9.39
C ARG A 225 0.81 -12.33 8.93
N SER A 226 -0.23 -12.50 8.12
CA SER A 226 -1.05 -11.42 7.57
C SER A 226 -2.06 -10.83 8.56
N GLY A 227 -2.24 -11.42 9.73
CA GLY A 227 -3.43 -11.24 10.55
C GLY A 227 -4.71 -11.76 9.89
N PRO A 228 -5.84 -11.79 10.62
CA PRO A 228 -7.08 -12.40 10.18
C PRO A 228 -7.72 -11.68 8.98
N TRP A 229 -8.36 -12.48 8.13
CA TRP A 229 -9.13 -11.97 6.99
C TRP A 229 -10.53 -11.51 7.43
N ASN A 230 -10.88 -10.24 7.19
CA ASN A 230 -12.17 -9.66 7.59
C ASN A 230 -13.23 -9.68 6.48
N GLY A 231 -13.01 -10.42 5.41
CA GLY A 231 -13.87 -10.46 4.22
C GLY A 231 -13.48 -9.47 3.12
N GLN A 232 -12.55 -8.54 3.40
CA GLN A 232 -12.07 -7.55 2.45
C GLN A 232 -10.55 -7.37 2.47
N VAL A 233 -9.92 -7.41 3.65
CA VAL A 233 -8.48 -7.20 3.84
C VAL A 233 -7.95 -8.07 4.98
N PHE A 234 -6.65 -8.31 4.98
CA PHE A 234 -5.93 -8.86 6.14
C PHE A 234 -5.64 -7.74 7.14
N LEU A 235 -6.02 -7.93 8.41
CA LEU A 235 -5.95 -6.89 9.44
C LEU A 235 -4.52 -6.59 9.90
N GLY A 236 -3.57 -7.50 9.70
CA GLY A 236 -2.16 -7.31 10.03
C GLY A 236 -1.32 -6.69 8.92
N ILE A 237 -1.93 -6.25 7.81
CA ILE A 237 -1.24 -5.58 6.69
C ILE A 237 -1.85 -4.18 6.47
N PRO A 238 -1.52 -3.18 7.34
CA PRO A 238 -2.17 -1.88 7.30
C PRO A 238 -1.87 -1.07 6.03
N ASN A 239 -0.71 -1.26 5.42
CA ASN A 239 -0.21 -0.49 4.28
C ASN A 239 -0.44 -1.16 2.91
N TRP A 240 -1.24 -2.21 2.84
CA TRP A 240 -1.51 -2.87 1.57
C TRP A 240 -2.12 -1.88 0.58
N ASN A 241 -1.45 -1.70 -0.56
CA ASN A 241 -1.87 -0.76 -1.60
C ASN A 241 -3.31 -1.06 -2.07
N PRO A 242 -4.21 -0.07 -2.15
CA PRO A 242 -5.61 -0.26 -2.54
C PRO A 242 -5.82 -0.96 -3.89
N VAL A 243 -4.88 -0.83 -4.84
CA VAL A 243 -4.93 -1.51 -6.14
C VAL A 243 -4.88 -3.03 -5.98
N TYR A 244 -4.16 -3.52 -4.97
CA TYR A 244 -4.04 -4.96 -4.66
C TYR A 244 -5.09 -5.42 -3.65
N ARG A 245 -5.59 -4.51 -2.79
CA ARG A 245 -6.63 -4.73 -1.77
C ARG A 245 -7.94 -5.27 -2.34
N THR A 246 -8.33 -4.83 -3.52
CA THR A 246 -9.65 -5.12 -4.09
C THR A 246 -9.74 -6.45 -4.82
N ARG A 247 -8.67 -7.24 -4.88
CA ARG A 247 -8.59 -8.40 -5.77
C ARG A 247 -7.99 -9.67 -5.17
N SER A 248 -7.25 -9.62 -4.06
CA SER A 248 -7.00 -10.81 -3.24
C SER A 248 -8.30 -11.21 -2.60
N THR A 249 -8.77 -12.40 -2.86
CA THR A 249 -9.97 -12.94 -2.23
C THR A 249 -9.62 -14.24 -1.56
N LEU A 250 -9.98 -14.32 -0.29
CA LEU A 250 -9.94 -15.56 0.44
C LEU A 250 -11.34 -16.15 0.42
N VAL A 251 -11.46 -17.36 -0.11
CA VAL A 251 -12.74 -18.05 -0.31
C VAL A 251 -12.76 -19.32 0.50
N ASP A 252 -13.78 -19.47 1.35
CA ASP A 252 -14.14 -20.74 1.97
C ASP A 252 -15.19 -21.43 1.08
N ASP A 253 -14.87 -22.59 0.52
CA ASP A 253 -15.78 -23.36 -0.32
C ASP A 253 -16.88 -24.08 0.48
N LYS A 254 -16.88 -23.93 1.83
CA LYS A 254 -17.78 -24.59 2.79
C LYS A 254 -17.76 -26.13 2.71
N GLN A 255 -16.82 -26.68 1.93
CA GLN A 255 -16.54 -28.11 1.85
C GLN A 255 -15.26 -28.50 2.61
N GLY A 256 -14.66 -27.51 3.30
CA GLY A 256 -13.47 -27.67 4.12
C GLY A 256 -12.18 -27.18 3.47
N ALA A 257 -12.25 -26.60 2.25
CA ALA A 257 -11.11 -25.97 1.63
C ALA A 257 -11.23 -24.45 1.72
N VAL A 258 -10.18 -23.82 2.21
CA VAL A 258 -9.98 -22.36 2.20
C VAL A 258 -8.85 -22.06 1.22
N PHE A 259 -9.06 -21.14 0.31
CA PHE A 259 -8.05 -20.77 -0.67
C PHE A 259 -7.96 -19.27 -0.90
N GLU A 260 -6.73 -18.78 -1.11
CA GLU A 260 -6.42 -17.45 -1.57
C GLU A 260 -6.21 -17.47 -3.08
N THR A 261 -6.76 -16.46 -3.77
CA THR A 261 -6.53 -16.24 -5.19
C THR A 261 -5.65 -15.03 -5.41
N PHE A 262 -4.67 -15.16 -6.30
CA PHE A 262 -3.84 -14.03 -6.70
C PHE A 262 -4.69 -12.96 -7.43
N PRO A 263 -4.55 -11.68 -7.07
CA PRO A 263 -5.26 -10.60 -7.75
C PRO A 263 -4.80 -10.47 -9.20
N TYR A 264 -5.73 -10.65 -10.14
CA TYR A 264 -5.48 -10.43 -11.56
C TYR A 264 -6.06 -9.08 -12.00
N SER A 265 -5.25 -8.27 -12.68
CA SER A 265 -5.67 -7.00 -13.29
C SER A 265 -5.19 -6.94 -14.72
N ASP A 266 -6.06 -6.53 -15.66
CA ASP A 266 -5.68 -6.25 -17.03
C ASP A 266 -4.64 -5.11 -17.15
N VAL A 267 -4.48 -4.31 -16.09
CA VAL A 267 -3.51 -3.20 -16.02
C VAL A 267 -2.12 -3.69 -15.55
N LEU A 268 -2.06 -4.86 -14.88
CA LEU A 268 -0.82 -5.44 -14.35
C LEU A 268 -0.61 -6.83 -14.96
N HIS A 269 -0.32 -6.87 -16.24
CA HIS A 269 -0.20 -8.12 -17.00
C HIS A 269 0.86 -9.08 -16.45
N LEU A 270 1.96 -8.55 -15.92
CA LEU A 270 3.04 -9.34 -15.35
C LEU A 270 3.24 -8.92 -13.88
N SER A 271 2.70 -9.71 -12.96
CA SER A 271 2.90 -9.57 -11.53
C SER A 271 3.07 -10.94 -10.87
N LYS A 272 3.82 -10.99 -9.77
CA LYS A 272 4.05 -12.20 -8.99
C LYS A 272 4.35 -11.86 -7.54
N ILE A 273 4.04 -12.80 -6.64
CA ILE A 273 4.58 -12.82 -5.28
C ILE A 273 5.63 -13.92 -5.21
N VAL A 274 6.80 -13.62 -4.69
CA VAL A 274 7.88 -14.59 -4.52
C VAL A 274 8.18 -14.72 -3.03
N LEU A 275 8.21 -15.96 -2.55
CA LEU A 275 8.79 -16.27 -1.25
C LEU A 275 10.30 -16.46 -1.44
N ASP A 276 11.08 -15.45 -1.11
CA ASP A 276 12.52 -15.48 -1.30
C ASP A 276 13.23 -16.44 -0.31
N TRP A 277 14.52 -16.68 -0.55
CA TRP A 277 15.34 -17.58 0.29
C TRP A 277 15.60 -17.05 1.73
N GLN A 278 15.29 -15.78 2.00
CA GLN A 278 15.38 -15.15 3.31
C GLN A 278 14.04 -15.20 4.08
N GLY A 279 12.97 -15.66 3.43
CA GLY A 279 11.63 -15.76 4.01
C GLY A 279 10.77 -14.54 3.77
N ASN A 280 11.18 -13.62 2.88
CA ASN A 280 10.35 -12.48 2.54
C ASN A 280 9.35 -12.85 1.46
N GLY A 281 8.10 -12.46 1.66
CA GLY A 281 7.09 -12.42 0.61
C GLY A 281 7.19 -11.12 -0.17
N VAL A 282 7.60 -11.17 -1.44
CA VAL A 282 7.88 -9.98 -2.25
C VAL A 282 6.90 -9.91 -3.41
N LEU A 283 6.00 -8.91 -3.39
CA LEU A 283 5.12 -8.60 -4.51
C LEU A 283 5.82 -7.69 -5.50
N THR A 284 5.93 -8.15 -6.75
CA THR A 284 6.54 -7.39 -7.84
C THR A 284 5.62 -7.29 -9.04
N TYR A 285 5.75 -6.22 -9.82
CA TYR A 285 5.20 -6.09 -11.16
C TYR A 285 6.32 -5.73 -12.15
N TRP A 286 6.10 -6.09 -13.41
CA TRP A 286 7.03 -5.74 -14.49
C TRP A 286 6.79 -4.30 -14.96
N ASP A 287 7.84 -3.48 -14.98
CA ASP A 287 7.82 -2.11 -15.52
C ASP A 287 8.46 -2.12 -16.92
N ASP A 288 7.63 -1.99 -17.96
CA ASP A 288 8.09 -1.96 -19.35
C ASP A 288 9.03 -0.77 -19.64
N GLY A 289 8.92 0.33 -18.88
CA GLY A 289 9.76 1.51 -19.07
C GLY A 289 11.17 1.35 -18.49
N LYS A 290 11.31 0.53 -17.44
CA LYS A 290 12.59 0.21 -16.80
C LYS A 290 13.17 -1.11 -17.29
N GLU A 291 12.36 -1.94 -17.97
CA GLU A 291 12.67 -3.33 -18.35
C GLU A 291 13.13 -4.17 -17.15
N ASP A 292 12.49 -3.98 -15.98
CA ASP A 292 12.83 -4.67 -14.74
C ASP A 292 11.62 -4.86 -13.82
N TRP A 293 11.78 -5.73 -12.80
CA TRP A 293 10.79 -5.96 -11.76
C TRP A 293 10.80 -4.84 -10.71
N GLU A 294 9.68 -4.16 -10.52
CA GLU A 294 9.49 -3.17 -9.45
C GLU A 294 8.82 -3.81 -8.23
N VAL A 295 9.45 -3.63 -7.06
CA VAL A 295 8.91 -4.11 -5.79
C VAL A 295 7.83 -3.17 -5.31
N VAL A 296 6.64 -3.71 -5.09
CA VAL A 296 5.46 -2.96 -4.60
C VAL A 296 5.29 -3.10 -3.10
N TYR A 297 5.55 -4.32 -2.61
CA TYR A 297 5.35 -4.69 -1.21
C TYR A 297 6.31 -5.82 -0.85
N LYS A 298 6.80 -5.79 0.37
CA LYS A 298 7.66 -6.81 0.95
C LYS A 298 7.24 -7.03 2.40
N ASN A 299 7.21 -8.29 2.84
CA ASN A 299 6.95 -8.68 4.22
C ASN A 299 7.92 -9.80 4.66
N PRO A 300 8.50 -9.73 5.88
CA PRO A 300 8.42 -8.61 6.83
C PRO A 300 9.12 -7.34 6.30
N GLU A 301 8.58 -6.14 6.62
CA GLU A 301 9.21 -4.85 6.30
C GLU A 301 10.28 -4.50 7.34
N ASP A 302 10.04 -4.86 8.61
CA ASP A 302 10.86 -4.50 9.75
C ASP A 302 10.89 -5.58 10.86
N GLU A 303 11.57 -5.27 11.97
CA GLU A 303 11.74 -6.22 13.08
C GLU A 303 10.45 -6.50 13.84
N CYS A 304 9.48 -5.58 13.86
CA CYS A 304 8.18 -5.78 14.51
C CYS A 304 7.25 -6.68 13.70
N ASP A 305 7.48 -6.82 12.40
CA ASP A 305 6.72 -7.73 11.53
C ASP A 305 7.13 -9.19 11.74
N VAL A 306 8.29 -9.45 12.35
CA VAL A 306 8.71 -10.82 12.66
C VAL A 306 7.88 -11.37 13.82
N TYR A 307 7.20 -12.49 13.57
CA TYR A 307 6.26 -13.10 14.49
C TYR A 307 6.81 -13.28 15.89
N GLY A 308 6.08 -12.75 16.87
CA GLY A 308 6.36 -12.96 18.29
C GLY A 308 7.65 -12.34 18.82
N THR A 309 8.25 -11.37 18.13
CA THR A 309 9.51 -10.70 18.51
C THR A 309 9.52 -10.25 19.97
N CYS A 310 8.41 -9.70 20.49
CA CYS A 310 8.31 -9.24 21.89
C CYS A 310 7.72 -10.30 22.84
N GLY A 311 7.42 -11.50 22.37
CA GLY A 311 6.85 -12.59 23.15
C GLY A 311 5.44 -12.33 23.67
N ALA A 312 4.96 -13.17 24.58
CA ALA A 312 3.62 -13.08 25.14
C ALA A 312 3.43 -11.78 25.94
N PHE A 313 2.29 -11.06 25.75
CA PHE A 313 1.96 -9.79 26.41
C PHE A 313 3.02 -8.69 26.24
N GLY A 314 3.96 -8.85 25.31
CA GLY A 314 4.85 -7.83 24.82
C GLY A 314 4.27 -7.14 23.60
N SER A 315 4.47 -5.83 23.47
CA SER A 315 4.10 -5.04 22.31
C SER A 315 5.33 -4.49 21.62
N CYS A 316 5.37 -4.61 20.29
CA CYS A 316 6.42 -4.04 19.46
C CYS A 316 6.00 -2.68 18.92
N ASP A 317 6.88 -1.68 19.04
CA ASP A 317 6.71 -0.33 18.52
C ASP A 317 8.05 0.17 17.98
N LEU A 318 8.15 0.33 16.66
CA LEU A 318 9.37 0.80 15.98
C LEU A 318 9.84 2.19 16.40
N LEU A 319 8.92 3.03 16.89
CA LEU A 319 9.23 4.39 17.33
C LEU A 319 9.82 4.43 18.74
N SER A 320 9.77 3.32 19.46
CA SER A 320 10.26 3.19 20.83
C SER A 320 11.68 2.64 20.88
N SER A 321 12.43 2.98 21.94
CA SER A 321 13.74 2.39 22.21
C SER A 321 13.82 2.00 23.70
N PRO A 322 13.84 0.70 24.02
CA PRO A 322 13.78 -0.46 23.12
C PRO A 322 12.44 -0.62 22.40
N ILE A 323 12.44 -1.33 21.24
CA ILE A 323 11.24 -1.54 20.43
C ILE A 323 10.17 -2.41 21.12
N CYS A 324 10.58 -3.26 22.08
CA CYS A 324 9.66 -4.09 22.85
C CYS A 324 9.36 -3.48 24.22
N SER A 325 8.10 -3.48 24.58
CA SER A 325 7.62 -3.09 25.90
C SER A 325 6.56 -4.06 26.41
N CYS A 326 6.49 -4.29 27.73
CA CYS A 326 5.38 -5.05 28.30
C CYS A 326 4.09 -4.22 28.28
N LEU A 327 2.97 -4.87 28.01
CA LEU A 327 1.67 -4.24 28.16
C LEU A 327 1.49 -3.72 29.60
N ARG A 328 0.72 -2.64 29.73
CA ARG A 328 0.37 -2.09 31.05
C ARG A 328 -0.24 -3.18 31.94
N GLY A 329 0.21 -3.30 33.19
CA GLY A 329 -0.20 -4.34 34.14
C GLY A 329 0.59 -5.65 34.00
N PHE A 330 1.60 -5.67 33.13
CA PHE A 330 2.50 -6.78 32.91
C PHE A 330 3.96 -6.35 33.13
N GLU A 331 4.85 -7.32 33.38
CA GLU A 331 6.27 -7.14 33.59
C GLU A 331 7.07 -8.24 32.90
N PRO A 332 8.34 -8.01 32.56
CA PRO A 332 9.17 -9.04 31.94
C PRO A 332 9.17 -10.34 32.72
N LYS A 333 8.94 -11.46 32.03
CA LYS A 333 8.98 -12.80 32.64
C LYS A 333 10.38 -13.15 33.14
N ILE A 334 11.42 -12.76 32.41
CA ILE A 334 12.84 -12.93 32.73
C ILE A 334 13.54 -11.60 32.49
N ILE A 335 13.77 -10.84 33.57
CA ILE A 335 14.30 -9.47 33.50
C ILE A 335 15.71 -9.40 32.92
N GLU A 336 16.56 -10.45 33.17
CA GLU A 336 17.94 -10.52 32.69
C GLU A 336 17.99 -10.68 31.16
N GLU A 337 17.09 -11.48 30.57
CA GLU A 337 16.96 -11.63 29.11
C GLU A 337 16.45 -10.36 28.49
N TRP A 338 15.40 -9.78 29.09
CA TRP A 338 14.78 -8.55 28.64
C TRP A 338 15.78 -7.39 28.52
N ASN A 339 16.60 -7.21 29.56
CA ASN A 339 17.62 -6.16 29.62
C ASN A 339 18.79 -6.37 28.63
N ARG A 340 18.97 -7.59 28.12
CA ARG A 340 19.97 -7.91 27.07
C ARG A 340 19.40 -7.78 25.65
N GLY A 341 18.13 -7.38 25.50
CA GLY A 341 17.48 -7.27 24.21
C GLY A 341 16.90 -8.58 23.66
N ASN A 342 16.78 -9.62 24.49
CA ASN A 342 16.04 -10.83 24.16
C ASN A 342 14.66 -10.77 24.82
N TRP A 343 13.63 -10.45 24.03
CA TRP A 343 12.27 -10.26 24.53
C TRP A 343 11.35 -11.46 24.30
N THR A 344 11.86 -12.54 23.69
CA THR A 344 11.06 -13.71 23.27
C THR A 344 10.39 -14.45 24.41
N SER A 345 10.93 -14.38 25.65
CA SER A 345 10.30 -14.92 26.85
C SER A 345 9.02 -14.18 27.25
N GLY A 346 8.83 -12.95 26.75
CA GLY A 346 7.62 -12.12 26.93
C GLY A 346 7.45 -11.60 28.35
N CYS A 347 6.20 -11.24 28.65
CA CYS A 347 5.78 -10.61 29.89
C CYS A 347 4.76 -11.48 30.64
N VAL A 348 4.63 -11.26 31.93
CA VAL A 348 3.67 -11.92 32.81
C VAL A 348 2.82 -10.87 33.55
N ARG A 349 1.60 -11.23 33.92
CA ARG A 349 0.70 -10.35 34.66
C ARG A 349 1.22 -10.10 36.08
N ARG A 350 1.31 -8.83 36.49
CA ARG A 350 1.73 -8.43 37.87
C ARG A 350 0.65 -8.73 38.92
N THR A 351 -0.57 -8.32 38.61
CA THR A 351 -1.70 -8.39 39.55
C THR A 351 -2.71 -9.41 39.05
N PRO A 352 -2.98 -10.52 39.78
CA PRO A 352 -3.97 -11.52 39.41
C PRO A 352 -5.36 -10.92 39.25
N LEU A 353 -6.17 -11.44 38.32
CA LEU A 353 -7.56 -11.05 38.11
C LEU A 353 -8.41 -11.35 39.34
N GLN A 354 -9.56 -10.72 39.46
CA GLN A 354 -10.47 -10.93 40.59
C GLN A 354 -10.87 -12.40 40.77
N CYS A 355 -11.14 -13.09 39.68
CA CYS A 355 -11.53 -14.51 39.69
C CYS A 355 -10.36 -15.49 40.00
N GLU A 356 -9.12 -15.05 39.86
CA GLU A 356 -7.92 -15.85 40.16
C GLU A 356 -7.50 -15.74 41.65
N ARG A 357 -8.02 -14.74 42.38
CA ARG A 357 -7.70 -14.54 43.80
C ARG A 357 -8.50 -15.52 44.65
N MET A 358 -7.83 -16.49 45.23
CA MET A 358 -8.47 -17.42 46.18
C MET A 358 -9.08 -16.67 47.37
N ASN A 359 -10.28 -17.05 47.76
CA ASN A 359 -11.07 -16.58 48.91
C ASN A 359 -10.24 -16.55 50.19
N ASN A 360 -9.72 -15.42 50.62
CA ASN A 360 -9.36 -15.16 52.05
C ASN A 360 -9.12 -13.67 52.34
N SER A 361 -9.98 -12.80 51.89
CA SER A 361 -10.26 -11.51 52.56
C SER A 361 -11.46 -10.88 51.86
N ILE A 362 -12.48 -10.57 52.67
CA ILE A 362 -13.61 -9.75 52.33
C ILE A 362 -13.10 -8.28 52.22
N GLU A 363 -12.31 -8.00 51.19
CA GLU A 363 -12.23 -6.69 50.61
C GLU A 363 -13.21 -6.70 49.45
N GLU A 364 -14.27 -5.88 49.54
CA GLU A 364 -15.14 -5.54 48.41
C GLU A 364 -14.28 -4.97 47.28
N GLY A 365 -13.59 -5.90 46.57
CA GLY A 365 -12.67 -5.57 45.49
C GLY A 365 -13.48 -5.12 44.29
N LYS A 366 -13.26 -3.91 43.83
CA LYS A 366 -13.80 -3.42 42.56
C LYS A 366 -13.48 -4.42 41.43
N ALA A 367 -14.47 -4.64 40.55
CA ALA A 367 -14.37 -5.58 39.44
C ALA A 367 -13.19 -5.25 38.50
N ASP A 368 -12.66 -6.30 37.83
CA ASP A 368 -11.69 -6.11 36.73
C ASP A 368 -12.22 -5.15 35.67
N GLY A 369 -11.33 -4.45 35.00
CA GLY A 369 -11.66 -3.54 33.89
C GLY A 369 -10.93 -3.88 32.61
N PHE A 370 -11.23 -3.13 31.56
CA PHE A 370 -10.54 -3.29 30.27
C PHE A 370 -9.76 -2.02 29.91
N LEU A 371 -8.51 -2.20 29.51
CA LEU A 371 -7.68 -1.17 28.93
C LEU A 371 -7.80 -1.26 27.41
N LYS A 372 -8.22 -0.18 26.75
CA LYS A 372 -8.25 -0.08 25.30
C LYS A 372 -6.84 0.18 24.79
N LEU A 373 -6.39 -0.59 23.81
CA LEU A 373 -5.23 -0.31 22.97
C LEU A 373 -5.73 -0.08 21.56
N GLU A 374 -5.27 0.98 20.92
CA GLU A 374 -5.69 1.39 19.57
C GLU A 374 -4.59 1.09 18.56
N MET A 375 -4.97 0.91 17.29
CA MET A 375 -4.04 0.66 16.17
C MET A 375 -3.07 -0.50 16.39
N ILE A 376 -3.57 -1.59 16.95
CA ILE A 376 -2.77 -2.80 17.23
C ILE A 376 -3.00 -3.83 16.13
N ASN A 377 -1.95 -4.61 15.80
CA ASN A 377 -2.14 -5.87 15.07
C ASN A 377 -3.00 -6.81 15.91
N VAL A 378 -3.99 -7.46 15.28
CA VAL A 378 -4.86 -8.45 15.95
C VAL A 378 -3.98 -9.61 16.43
N PRO A 379 -3.90 -9.90 17.76
CA PRO A 379 -3.06 -11.00 18.26
C PRO A 379 -3.47 -12.34 17.68
N ASP A 380 -2.51 -13.28 17.64
CA ASP A 380 -2.78 -14.65 17.23
C ASP A 380 -3.66 -15.41 18.25
N PHE A 381 -4.17 -16.59 17.87
CA PHE A 381 -5.02 -17.47 18.67
C PHE A 381 -6.36 -16.85 19.11
N ALA A 382 -6.94 -15.97 18.31
CA ALA A 382 -8.26 -15.43 18.56
C ALA A 382 -9.35 -16.51 18.48
N GLU A 383 -10.31 -16.47 19.40
CA GLU A 383 -11.52 -17.28 19.39
C GLU A 383 -12.71 -16.44 18.89
N LEU A 384 -13.42 -16.93 17.87
CA LEU A 384 -14.57 -16.24 17.27
C LEU A 384 -15.85 -16.55 18.02
N ALA A 385 -16.63 -15.51 18.36
CA ALA A 385 -17.98 -15.64 18.89
C ALA A 385 -18.97 -14.80 18.08
N ASP A 386 -20.12 -15.38 17.75
CA ASP A 386 -21.18 -14.71 17.00
C ASP A 386 -22.11 -13.94 17.96
N VAL A 387 -21.58 -12.83 18.49
CA VAL A 387 -22.30 -11.94 19.42
C VAL A 387 -21.98 -10.48 19.10
N ASN A 388 -22.83 -9.56 19.57
CA ASN A 388 -22.60 -8.12 19.43
C ASN A 388 -21.48 -7.63 20.37
N ILE A 389 -21.05 -6.36 20.21
CA ILE A 389 -19.93 -5.79 20.97
C ILE A 389 -20.16 -5.76 22.49
N GLU A 390 -21.40 -5.51 22.95
CA GLU A 390 -21.72 -5.43 24.38
C GLU A 390 -21.67 -6.83 25.02
N ASP A 391 -22.23 -7.83 24.35
CA ASP A 391 -22.18 -9.21 24.77
C ASP A 391 -20.76 -9.79 24.68
N CYS A 392 -19.95 -9.37 23.70
CA CYS A 392 -18.54 -9.72 23.58
C CYS A 392 -17.76 -9.32 24.85
N ARG A 393 -17.90 -8.05 25.28
CA ARG A 393 -17.31 -7.55 26.52
C ARG A 393 -17.80 -8.33 27.75
N LYS A 394 -19.11 -8.58 27.83
CA LYS A 394 -19.74 -9.28 28.95
C LYS A 394 -19.25 -10.71 29.07
N GLN A 395 -19.24 -11.46 27.96
CA GLN A 395 -18.74 -12.83 27.93
C GLN A 395 -17.27 -12.93 28.38
N CYS A 396 -16.42 -12.00 27.91
CA CYS A 396 -15.04 -11.96 28.35
C CYS A 396 -14.90 -11.64 29.84
N LEU A 397 -15.76 -10.79 30.41
CA LEU A 397 -15.73 -10.47 31.83
C LEU A 397 -16.17 -11.64 32.71
N GLU A 398 -17.18 -12.40 32.26
CA GLU A 398 -17.73 -13.58 32.95
C GLU A 398 -16.80 -14.81 32.85
N ASN A 399 -16.02 -14.93 31.77
CA ASN A 399 -15.05 -16.00 31.59
C ASN A 399 -13.69 -15.62 32.21
N CYS A 400 -13.29 -16.34 33.29
CA CYS A 400 -12.04 -16.07 33.99
C CYS A 400 -10.79 -16.27 33.11
N SER A 401 -10.83 -17.18 32.16
CA SER A 401 -9.72 -17.41 31.23
C SER A 401 -9.59 -16.32 30.16
N CYS A 402 -10.61 -15.49 29.93
CA CYS A 402 -10.53 -14.43 28.95
C CYS A 402 -9.61 -13.29 29.39
N VAL A 403 -8.56 -13.04 28.62
CA VAL A 403 -7.53 -12.01 28.89
C VAL A 403 -7.71 -10.76 28.04
N ALA A 404 -8.39 -10.86 26.91
CA ALA A 404 -8.70 -9.75 26.03
C ALA A 404 -9.90 -10.04 25.14
N TYR A 405 -10.53 -8.97 24.61
CA TYR A 405 -11.52 -9.06 23.54
C TYR A 405 -11.34 -7.92 22.54
N GLY A 406 -11.90 -8.10 21.35
CA GLY A 406 -12.01 -7.08 20.32
C GLY A 406 -13.25 -7.32 19.46
N TYR A 407 -13.73 -6.29 18.77
CA TYR A 407 -14.84 -6.42 17.85
C TYR A 407 -14.45 -5.81 16.50
N TYR A 408 -14.47 -6.64 15.46
CA TYR A 408 -13.91 -6.28 14.15
C TYR A 408 -14.98 -6.37 13.07
N THR A 409 -15.09 -5.30 12.28
CA THR A 409 -16.03 -5.26 11.16
C THR A 409 -15.71 -6.36 10.15
N GLY A 410 -16.71 -7.16 9.80
CA GLY A 410 -16.59 -8.29 8.88
C GLY A 410 -16.19 -9.61 9.54
N ILE A 411 -15.73 -9.60 10.81
CA ILE A 411 -15.41 -10.81 11.59
C ILE A 411 -16.41 -10.97 12.75
N GLY A 412 -16.59 -9.93 13.57
CA GLY A 412 -17.42 -9.98 14.77
C GLY A 412 -16.59 -9.92 16.06
N CYS A 413 -17.06 -10.59 17.11
CA CYS A 413 -16.40 -10.67 18.40
C CYS A 413 -15.23 -11.64 18.38
N LEU A 414 -14.05 -11.19 18.74
CA LEU A 414 -12.88 -12.00 19.02
C LEU A 414 -12.52 -11.93 20.49
N SER A 415 -12.18 -13.08 21.08
CA SER A 415 -11.68 -13.16 22.45
C SER A 415 -10.42 -14.02 22.52
N TRP A 416 -9.64 -13.82 23.56
CA TRP A 416 -8.40 -14.54 23.81
C TRP A 416 -8.41 -15.13 25.21
N SER A 417 -8.18 -16.45 25.26
CA SER A 417 -8.17 -17.24 26.51
C SER A 417 -6.76 -17.70 26.92
N GLY A 418 -5.73 -16.99 26.56
CA GLY A 418 -4.35 -17.39 26.80
C GLY A 418 -3.36 -16.26 26.67
N ASN A 419 -2.22 -16.58 26.07
CA ASN A 419 -1.21 -15.56 25.77
C ASN A 419 -1.64 -14.69 24.60
N LEU A 420 -1.41 -13.39 24.70
CA LEU A 420 -1.48 -12.49 23.57
C LEU A 420 -0.11 -12.44 22.92
N ILE A 421 -0.01 -12.98 21.71
CA ILE A 421 1.26 -13.06 20.97
C ILE A 421 1.15 -12.21 19.72
N ASP A 422 2.29 -11.63 19.31
CA ASP A 422 2.42 -10.87 18.07
C ASP A 422 1.64 -9.56 18.08
N LEU A 423 1.75 -8.84 19.19
CA LEU A 423 1.21 -7.49 19.35
C LEU A 423 2.19 -6.48 18.76
N GLN A 424 1.74 -5.74 17.77
CA GLN A 424 2.51 -4.68 17.12
C GLN A 424 1.68 -3.39 17.13
N GLN A 425 2.31 -2.29 17.50
CA GLN A 425 1.72 -0.96 17.41
C GLN A 425 1.93 -0.43 15.98
N PHE A 426 0.84 -0.17 15.26
CA PHE A 426 0.92 0.43 13.95
C PHE A 426 0.92 1.97 14.03
N SER A 427 1.61 2.60 13.10
CA SER A 427 1.56 4.06 12.93
C SER A 427 0.30 4.51 12.18
N VAL A 428 -0.29 3.64 11.37
CA VAL A 428 -1.51 3.86 10.57
C VAL A 428 -2.25 2.54 10.43
N GLY A 429 -3.56 2.57 10.52
CA GLY A 429 -4.38 1.34 10.45
C GLY A 429 -4.40 0.57 11.75
N GLY A 430 -4.50 -0.76 11.68
CA GLY A 430 -4.64 -1.58 12.87
C GLY A 430 -6.06 -1.59 13.43
N SER A 431 -6.22 -2.16 14.59
CA SER A 431 -7.52 -2.43 15.21
C SER A 431 -7.49 -2.16 16.72
N ASP A 432 -8.66 -1.99 17.30
CA ASP A 432 -8.80 -1.79 18.74
C ASP A 432 -8.89 -3.13 19.45
N ILE A 433 -8.12 -3.31 20.53
CA ILE A 433 -8.20 -4.45 21.44
C ILE A 433 -8.37 -3.99 22.88
N TYR A 434 -9.11 -4.74 23.67
CA TYR A 434 -9.43 -4.46 25.06
C TYR A 434 -8.79 -5.49 25.96
N ILE A 435 -7.73 -5.12 26.69
CA ILE A 435 -6.95 -5.99 27.58
C ILE A 435 -7.57 -5.98 28.98
N ARG A 436 -7.88 -7.15 29.53
CA ARG A 436 -8.43 -7.28 30.89
C ARG A 436 -7.35 -7.07 31.95
N LEU A 437 -7.57 -6.13 32.84
CA LEU A 437 -6.69 -5.78 33.95
C LEU A 437 -7.42 -5.80 35.28
N ALA A 438 -6.70 -6.17 36.35
CA ALA A 438 -7.18 -6.03 37.71
C ALA A 438 -7.42 -4.54 38.04
N ASN A 439 -8.44 -4.21 38.84
CA ASN A 439 -8.78 -2.83 39.20
C ASN A 439 -7.61 -2.05 39.79
N LEU A 440 -6.72 -2.69 40.56
CA LEU A 440 -5.53 -2.06 41.15
C LEU A 440 -4.60 -1.44 40.11
N GLU A 441 -4.53 -2.00 38.90
CA GLU A 441 -3.69 -1.47 37.81
C GLU A 441 -4.21 -0.15 37.24
N PHE A 442 -5.50 0.15 37.43
CA PHE A 442 -6.07 1.46 37.08
C PHE A 442 -5.81 2.49 38.19
N ALA A 443 -5.75 2.06 39.45
CA ALA A 443 -5.56 2.95 40.60
C ALA A 443 -4.09 3.38 40.79
N MET A 444 -3.11 2.61 40.34
CA MET A 444 -1.67 2.94 40.45
C MET A 444 -1.27 4.17 39.62
N LYS A 445 -2.08 4.65 38.69
CA LYS A 445 -1.84 5.89 37.92
C LYS A 445 -1.85 7.16 38.79
N SER A 446 -2.33 7.09 40.03
CA SER A 446 -2.48 8.25 40.91
C SER A 446 -1.26 8.56 41.81
N LYS A 447 -0.26 7.68 41.92
CA LYS A 447 0.83 7.84 42.89
C LYS A 447 2.27 7.82 42.36
N SER A 448 2.52 7.52 41.08
CA SER A 448 3.89 7.38 40.54
C SER A 448 4.29 8.36 39.42
N ASN A 449 3.49 9.38 39.13
CA ASN A 449 3.79 10.33 38.04
C ASN A 449 4.13 11.74 38.54
N GLU A 450 4.96 11.86 39.57
CA GLU A 450 5.52 13.18 39.96
C GLU A 450 7.01 13.37 39.62
N SER A 451 7.66 12.40 38.96
CA SER A 451 8.99 12.65 38.37
C SER A 451 9.23 11.77 37.16
N LEU A 452 9.47 12.38 36.01
CA LEU A 452 9.89 11.82 34.73
C LEU A 452 8.78 11.27 33.81
N LEU A 453 7.86 12.11 33.39
CA LEU A 453 7.21 12.07 32.07
C LEU A 453 6.27 13.29 31.99
N PHE A 454 6.84 14.44 31.79
CA PHE A 454 6.11 15.54 31.15
C PHE A 454 5.90 15.13 29.71
N ASP A 455 4.65 15.22 29.33
CA ASP A 455 4.03 15.18 28.02
C ASP A 455 3.40 13.85 27.58
N TYR A 456 2.13 14.01 27.30
CA TYR A 456 1.10 13.17 26.66
C TYR A 456 0.28 12.30 27.61
N GLN A 457 -0.54 12.94 28.43
CA GLN A 457 -1.92 12.53 28.73
C GLN A 457 -2.62 13.65 29.50
N ASN A 458 -3.10 14.65 28.79
CA ASN A 458 -4.30 15.33 29.23
C ASN A 458 -5.46 14.40 28.90
N ASP A 459 -6.06 13.79 29.94
CA ASP A 459 -7.47 13.47 29.94
C ASP A 459 -8.19 14.81 29.69
N VAL A 460 -8.40 15.11 28.42
CA VAL A 460 -9.45 16.05 28.05
C VAL A 460 -10.74 15.33 28.43
N LYS A 461 -11.25 15.57 29.68
CA LYS A 461 -12.68 15.66 29.84
C LYS A 461 -13.14 16.36 28.58
N LEU A 462 -14.16 15.84 27.89
CA LEU A 462 -14.98 16.63 26.98
C LEU A 462 -15.43 17.84 27.82
N GLU A 463 -14.60 18.87 27.91
CA GLU A 463 -15.09 20.21 28.15
C GLU A 463 -15.92 20.46 26.90
N GLU A 464 -17.22 20.53 27.11
CA GLU A 464 -18.19 21.03 26.15
C GLU A 464 -17.51 22.18 25.44
N LEU A 465 -17.54 22.23 24.14
CA LEU A 465 -17.08 23.36 23.33
C LEU A 465 -17.53 24.61 24.04
N PRO A 466 -16.66 25.61 24.28
CA PRO A 466 -17.04 26.79 25.03
C PRO A 466 -18.29 27.39 24.39
N ILE A 467 -19.39 27.31 25.08
CA ILE A 467 -20.66 27.89 24.68
C ILE A 467 -20.56 29.37 25.04
N PHE A 468 -20.29 30.19 24.05
CA PHE A 468 -20.33 31.63 24.19
C PHE A 468 -21.80 32.09 24.25
N ASN A 469 -22.15 32.88 25.24
CA ASN A 469 -23.46 33.49 25.24
C ASN A 469 -23.52 34.66 24.23
N LEU A 470 -24.73 35.04 23.83
CA LEU A 470 -24.93 36.08 22.81
C LEU A 470 -24.37 37.45 23.24
N GLU A 471 -24.34 37.74 24.54
CA GLU A 471 -23.83 39.01 25.10
C GLU A 471 -22.31 39.09 24.98
N GLU A 472 -21.59 37.98 25.15
CA GLU A 472 -20.16 37.91 24.94
C GLU A 472 -19.80 38.13 23.47
N LEU A 473 -20.54 37.49 22.54
CA LEU A 473 -20.35 37.67 21.10
C LEU A 473 -20.72 39.10 20.65
N ALA A 474 -21.76 39.70 21.21
CA ALA A 474 -22.14 41.09 20.95
C ALA A 474 -21.05 42.07 21.43
N THR A 475 -20.47 41.83 22.60
CA THR A 475 -19.38 42.65 23.15
C THR A 475 -18.12 42.56 22.30
N ALA A 476 -17.71 41.33 21.90
CA ALA A 476 -16.52 41.06 21.09
C ALA A 476 -16.62 41.67 19.69
N THR A 477 -17.81 41.81 19.14
CA THR A 477 -18.06 42.33 17.80
C THR A 477 -18.57 43.77 17.73
N ASN A 478 -18.53 44.45 18.87
CA ASN A 478 -19.13 45.79 19.05
C ASN A 478 -20.60 45.82 18.63
N ASN A 479 -21.37 44.90 19.22
CA ASN A 479 -22.78 44.67 18.90
C ASN A 479 -23.07 44.34 17.43
N PHE A 480 -22.21 43.48 16.84
CA PHE A 480 -22.30 43.07 15.45
C PHE A 480 -22.26 44.24 14.46
N ASP A 481 -21.42 45.24 14.72
CA ASP A 481 -21.23 46.41 13.88
C ASP A 481 -20.85 46.01 12.43
N LEU A 482 -21.58 46.59 11.48
CA LEU A 482 -21.36 46.32 10.04
C LEU A 482 -19.95 46.70 9.58
N ALA A 483 -19.27 47.65 10.23
CA ALA A 483 -17.90 48.01 9.92
C ALA A 483 -16.91 46.88 10.24
N ASN A 484 -17.26 45.99 11.15
CA ASN A 484 -16.47 44.80 11.52
C ASN A 484 -16.89 43.53 10.74
N LYS A 485 -17.88 43.62 9.86
CA LYS A 485 -18.35 42.49 9.06
C LYS A 485 -17.36 42.15 7.94
N LEU A 486 -16.77 40.94 7.97
CA LEU A 486 -15.85 40.42 6.96
C LEU A 486 -16.56 39.86 5.74
N GLY A 487 -17.75 39.30 5.95
CA GLY A 487 -18.54 38.66 4.90
C GLY A 487 -19.78 38.02 5.46
N GLN A 488 -20.58 37.40 4.59
CA GLN A 488 -21.76 36.62 4.95
C GLN A 488 -21.80 35.37 4.08
N GLY A 489 -21.80 34.21 4.72
CA GLY A 489 -21.96 32.90 4.07
C GLY A 489 -23.30 32.26 4.42
N GLY A 490 -23.51 31.01 4.00
CA GLY A 490 -24.73 30.24 4.27
C GLY A 490 -25.02 30.00 5.76
N TYR A 491 -24.03 30.18 6.63
CA TYR A 491 -24.13 29.99 8.10
C TYR A 491 -24.12 31.30 8.90
N GLY A 492 -24.08 32.45 8.24
CA GLY A 492 -24.15 33.75 8.89
C GLY A 492 -23.00 34.71 8.57
N PRO A 493 -23.01 35.92 9.15
CA PRO A 493 -21.97 36.93 8.96
C PRO A 493 -20.72 36.64 9.81
N VAL A 494 -19.54 36.95 9.25
CA VAL A 494 -18.22 36.85 9.90
C VAL A 494 -17.65 38.25 10.09
N TYR A 495 -17.10 38.53 11.25
CA TYR A 495 -16.58 39.85 11.64
C TYR A 495 -15.07 39.83 11.84
N LYS A 496 -14.37 40.96 11.55
CA LYS A 496 -12.92 41.11 11.70
C LYS A 496 -12.53 42.03 12.82
N ASP A 497 -11.30 41.85 13.29
CA ASP A 497 -10.57 42.83 14.09
C ASP A 497 -9.64 43.69 13.18
N PRO A 498 -9.83 45.03 13.05
CA PRO A 498 -9.09 45.86 12.11
C PRO A 498 -7.67 46.25 12.59
N VAL A 499 -7.31 45.97 13.84
CA VAL A 499 -6.09 46.52 14.46
C VAL A 499 -4.83 45.72 14.12
N HIS A 500 -4.94 44.40 13.86
CA HIS A 500 -3.81 43.51 13.82
C HIS A 500 -3.22 43.19 12.40
N GLN A 501 -3.77 43.74 11.33
CA GLN A 501 -3.35 43.45 9.96
C GLN A 501 -1.88 43.82 9.62
N LYS A 502 -1.27 44.79 10.34
CA LYS A 502 0.09 45.26 10.09
C LYS A 502 1.20 44.50 10.85
N LEU A 503 0.85 43.45 11.59
CA LEU A 503 1.77 42.80 12.55
C LEU A 503 2.34 41.45 12.12
N LEU A 504 2.07 41.00 10.88
CA LEU A 504 2.46 39.65 10.41
C LEU A 504 3.88 39.63 9.81
N ASN A 505 4.92 39.71 10.67
CA ASN A 505 6.29 39.45 10.30
C ASN A 505 6.53 37.94 10.03
N TRP A 506 7.73 37.56 9.54
CA TRP A 506 8.04 36.17 9.18
C TRP A 506 7.77 35.17 10.30
N ARG A 507 8.23 35.42 11.51
CA ARG A 507 8.03 34.52 12.65
C ARG A 507 6.56 34.23 12.92
N LYS A 508 5.71 35.24 12.84
CA LYS A 508 4.26 35.09 13.04
C LYS A 508 3.63 34.30 11.88
N ARG A 509 4.03 34.59 10.63
CA ARG A 509 3.55 33.79 9.47
C ARG A 509 3.99 32.33 9.58
N PHE A 510 5.21 32.06 10.02
CA PHE A 510 5.68 30.69 10.24
C PHE A 510 4.88 29.97 11.33
N ASN A 511 4.59 30.64 12.46
CA ASN A 511 3.74 30.08 13.52
C ASN A 511 2.32 29.79 13.01
N ILE A 512 1.77 30.64 12.14
CA ILE A 512 0.46 30.40 11.51
C ILE A 512 0.53 29.17 10.60
N ILE A 513 1.56 29.05 9.77
CA ILE A 513 1.76 27.87 8.90
C ILE A 513 1.84 26.59 9.74
N GLU A 514 2.66 26.58 10.79
CA GLU A 514 2.82 25.45 11.69
C GLU A 514 1.50 25.11 12.43
N GLY A 515 0.80 26.13 12.91
CA GLY A 515 -0.47 25.94 13.60
C GLY A 515 -1.57 25.37 12.70
N ILE A 516 -1.65 25.78 11.42
CA ILE A 516 -2.56 25.19 10.43
C ILE A 516 -2.21 23.71 10.21
N CYS A 517 -0.92 23.37 10.07
CA CYS A 517 -0.46 21.98 9.94
C CYS A 517 -0.90 21.14 11.15
N ARG A 518 -0.72 21.64 12.36
CA ARG A 518 -1.15 20.95 13.59
C ARG A 518 -2.66 20.76 13.64
N GLY A 519 -3.44 21.77 13.22
CA GLY A 519 -4.89 21.67 13.10
C GLY A 519 -5.31 20.60 12.09
N LEU A 520 -4.66 20.52 10.93
CA LEU A 520 -4.90 19.48 9.93
C LEU A 520 -4.48 18.10 10.43
N LEU A 521 -3.34 17.99 11.14
CA LEU A 521 -2.91 16.74 11.73
C LEU A 521 -3.97 16.21 12.71
N TYR A 522 -4.51 17.11 13.56
CA TYR A 522 -5.59 16.76 14.46
C TYR A 522 -6.82 16.24 13.70
N LEU A 523 -7.26 16.93 12.64
CA LEU A 523 -8.44 16.53 11.85
C LEU A 523 -8.23 15.19 11.11
N HIS A 524 -7.04 14.98 10.56
CA HIS A 524 -6.75 13.80 9.76
C HIS A 524 -6.41 12.57 10.59
N ARG A 525 -5.87 12.75 11.80
CA ARG A 525 -5.25 11.69 12.57
C ARG A 525 -5.65 11.64 14.05
N ASP A 526 -5.60 12.77 14.76
CA ASP A 526 -5.70 12.79 16.23
C ASP A 526 -7.14 12.93 16.70
N SER A 527 -8.07 13.36 15.82
CA SER A 527 -9.49 13.43 16.15
C SER A 527 -10.11 12.02 16.17
N ARG A 528 -11.11 11.81 17.00
CA ARG A 528 -11.83 10.52 17.14
C ARG A 528 -12.33 9.95 15.81
N LEU A 529 -12.60 10.79 14.84
CA LEU A 529 -13.06 10.45 13.50
C LEU A 529 -12.19 11.21 12.51
N LYS A 530 -11.64 10.52 11.49
CA LYS A 530 -10.87 11.16 10.43
C LYS A 530 -11.76 12.13 9.67
N ILE A 531 -11.38 13.41 9.67
CA ILE A 531 -12.14 14.49 9.05
C ILE A 531 -11.33 15.08 7.92
N ILE A 532 -11.87 15.07 6.71
CA ILE A 532 -11.32 15.78 5.55
C ILE A 532 -12.10 17.07 5.35
N HIS A 533 -11.40 18.19 5.39
CA HIS A 533 -12.01 19.52 5.40
C HIS A 533 -12.62 19.92 4.05
N ARG A 534 -11.91 19.66 2.94
CA ARG A 534 -12.29 19.84 1.53
C ARG A 534 -12.42 21.30 1.04
N ASP A 535 -12.36 22.29 1.92
CA ASP A 535 -12.39 23.72 1.57
C ASP A 535 -11.40 24.55 2.38
N LEU A 536 -10.16 24.05 2.49
CA LEU A 536 -9.09 24.77 3.18
C LEU A 536 -8.61 25.93 2.29
N LYS A 537 -8.71 27.16 2.80
CA LYS A 537 -8.33 28.41 2.12
C LYS A 537 -8.09 29.51 3.14
N ALA A 538 -7.48 30.62 2.72
CA ALA A 538 -7.13 31.72 3.63
C ALA A 538 -8.34 32.30 4.40
N SER A 539 -9.53 32.42 3.77
CA SER A 539 -10.73 32.94 4.46
C SER A 539 -11.30 32.02 5.54
N ASN A 540 -10.91 30.71 5.51
CA ASN A 540 -11.34 29.73 6.49
C ASN A 540 -10.30 29.50 7.60
N ILE A 541 -9.24 30.33 7.64
CA ILE A 541 -8.28 30.37 8.73
C ILE A 541 -8.52 31.65 9.53
N LEU A 542 -9.06 31.49 10.71
CA LEU A 542 -9.28 32.57 11.65
C LEU A 542 -8.08 32.68 12.58
N LEU A 543 -7.75 33.90 13.01
CA LEU A 543 -6.67 34.15 13.97
C LEU A 543 -7.29 34.65 15.27
N ASP A 544 -6.87 34.10 16.42
CA ASP A 544 -7.25 34.62 17.72
C ASP A 544 -6.42 35.90 18.06
N GLN A 545 -6.61 36.45 19.27
CA GLN A 545 -5.94 37.69 19.72
C GLN A 545 -4.41 37.53 19.75
N GLU A 546 -3.92 36.33 20.03
CA GLU A 546 -2.50 35.98 20.05
C GLU A 546 -1.97 35.60 18.66
N LEU A 547 -2.81 35.68 17.62
CA LEU A 547 -2.55 35.29 16.23
C LEU A 547 -2.36 33.78 16.02
N ASN A 548 -2.89 32.95 16.92
CA ASN A 548 -2.93 31.49 16.68
C ASN A 548 -4.01 31.16 15.63
N PRO A 549 -3.70 30.30 14.66
CA PRO A 549 -4.67 29.94 13.63
C PRO A 549 -5.70 28.95 14.14
N LYS A 550 -6.94 29.14 13.70
CA LYS A 550 -8.09 28.25 13.92
C LYS A 550 -8.68 27.90 12.56
N ILE A 551 -8.72 26.62 12.22
CA ILE A 551 -9.41 26.14 11.01
C ILE A 551 -10.91 26.26 11.25
N SER A 552 -11.64 26.86 10.31
CA SER A 552 -13.08 27.14 10.42
C SER A 552 -13.82 26.69 9.15
N ASP A 553 -15.17 26.76 9.17
CA ASP A 553 -16.08 26.40 8.09
C ASP A 553 -16.02 24.91 7.69
N PHE A 554 -16.49 24.06 8.57
CA PHE A 554 -16.63 22.61 8.36
C PHE A 554 -17.88 22.22 7.56
N GLY A 555 -18.58 23.18 6.93
CA GLY A 555 -19.80 22.93 6.17
C GLY A 555 -19.65 21.94 5.01
N MET A 556 -18.42 21.81 4.47
CA MET A 556 -18.09 20.84 3.42
C MET A 556 -17.30 19.65 3.91
N ALA A 557 -16.93 19.62 5.20
CA ALA A 557 -16.10 18.54 5.76
C ALA A 557 -16.81 17.19 5.67
N ARG A 558 -16.01 16.14 5.56
CA ARG A 558 -16.51 14.75 5.57
C ARG A 558 -15.76 13.94 6.61
N ILE A 559 -16.56 13.24 7.39
CA ILE A 559 -16.09 12.24 8.32
C ILE A 559 -15.89 10.94 7.54
N PHE A 560 -14.71 10.37 7.67
CA PHE A 560 -14.41 9.04 7.16
C PHE A 560 -14.77 8.03 8.23
N GLY A 561 -15.71 7.14 7.92
CA GLY A 561 -16.04 5.99 8.76
C GLY A 561 -15.20 4.80 8.33
N GLY A 562 -14.25 4.40 9.17
CA GLY A 562 -13.39 3.26 8.89
C GLY A 562 -12.12 3.59 8.08
N ASN A 563 -11.43 2.56 7.61
CA ASN A 563 -10.12 2.63 6.91
C ASN A 563 -10.21 3.15 5.46
N GLU A 564 -11.03 4.13 5.17
CA GLU A 564 -11.11 4.69 3.82
C GLU A 564 -10.04 5.79 3.65
N ASP A 565 -9.01 5.54 2.83
CA ASP A 565 -8.00 6.56 2.51
C ASP A 565 -8.46 7.56 1.45
N GLN A 566 -9.44 7.18 0.63
CA GLN A 566 -9.99 8.01 -0.43
C GLN A 566 -11.47 7.68 -0.67
N VAL A 567 -12.29 8.72 -0.77
CA VAL A 567 -13.73 8.59 -1.05
C VAL A 567 -14.09 9.31 -2.33
N LYS A 568 -15.05 8.75 -3.08
CA LYS A 568 -15.59 9.36 -4.28
C LYS A 568 -16.92 10.04 -3.99
N THR A 569 -17.05 11.32 -4.37
CA THR A 569 -18.30 12.05 -4.33
C THR A 569 -18.84 12.31 -5.75
N LYS A 570 -20.16 12.24 -5.90
CA LYS A 570 -20.83 12.65 -7.15
C LYS A 570 -20.94 14.18 -7.26
N ARG A 571 -20.88 14.90 -6.15
CA ARG A 571 -20.97 16.36 -6.10
C ARG A 571 -19.65 16.93 -5.61
N VAL A 572 -18.86 17.48 -6.54
CA VAL A 572 -17.63 18.23 -6.24
C VAL A 572 -18.03 19.61 -5.76
N VAL A 573 -17.59 19.99 -4.57
CA VAL A 573 -17.83 21.28 -3.93
C VAL A 573 -16.54 21.77 -3.30
N GLY A 574 -16.30 23.07 -3.25
CA GLY A 574 -15.09 23.68 -2.72
C GLY A 574 -14.70 24.92 -3.50
N THR A 575 -13.56 25.50 -3.19
CA THR A 575 -13.06 26.74 -3.79
C THR A 575 -12.11 26.43 -4.94
N TYR A 576 -12.44 26.85 -6.16
CA TYR A 576 -11.55 26.68 -7.32
C TYR A 576 -10.18 27.32 -7.05
N GLY A 577 -9.11 26.64 -7.51
CA GLY A 577 -7.72 27.05 -7.24
C GLY A 577 -7.10 26.44 -5.99
N TYR A 578 -7.91 25.98 -5.01
CA TYR A 578 -7.46 25.25 -3.83
C TYR A 578 -7.79 23.76 -3.90
N MET A 579 -8.65 23.35 -4.83
CA MET A 579 -9.00 21.94 -5.02
C MET A 579 -7.86 21.19 -5.68
N SER A 580 -7.56 19.99 -5.15
CA SER A 580 -6.61 19.07 -5.78
C SER A 580 -7.16 18.52 -7.12
N PRO A 581 -6.29 18.13 -8.07
CA PRO A 581 -6.69 17.66 -9.39
C PRO A 581 -7.64 16.47 -9.37
N GLU A 582 -7.32 15.47 -8.55
CA GLU A 582 -8.11 14.25 -8.41
C GLU A 582 -9.49 14.53 -7.81
N TYR A 583 -9.57 15.53 -6.93
CA TYR A 583 -10.86 15.96 -6.37
C TYR A 583 -11.68 16.75 -7.39
N ALA A 584 -11.09 17.77 -8.01
CA ALA A 584 -11.77 18.63 -8.98
C ALA A 584 -12.29 17.84 -10.20
N MET A 585 -11.51 16.89 -10.73
CA MET A 585 -11.83 16.18 -11.97
C MET A 585 -12.62 14.90 -11.78
N ARG A 586 -12.38 14.17 -10.68
CA ARG A 586 -12.91 12.82 -10.47
C ARG A 586 -13.80 12.70 -9.24
N GLY A 587 -13.87 13.75 -8.42
CA GLY A 587 -14.57 13.74 -7.14
C GLY A 587 -13.89 12.85 -6.08
N LEU A 588 -12.62 12.50 -6.29
CA LEU A 588 -11.85 11.67 -5.36
C LEU A 588 -11.17 12.58 -4.34
N PHE A 589 -11.51 12.44 -3.06
CA PHE A 589 -10.93 13.24 -1.99
C PHE A 589 -10.35 12.38 -0.86
N SER A 590 -9.31 12.88 -0.25
CA SER A 590 -8.54 12.23 0.82
C SER A 590 -7.82 13.30 1.66
N GLU A 591 -7.05 12.90 2.67
CA GLU A 591 -6.14 13.80 3.37
C GLU A 591 -5.17 14.52 2.42
N LYS A 592 -4.78 13.85 1.30
CA LYS A 592 -3.88 14.43 0.29
C LYS A 592 -4.55 15.58 -0.49
N SER A 593 -5.87 15.63 -0.52
CA SER A 593 -6.61 16.76 -1.09
C SER A 593 -6.50 17.99 -0.20
N ASP A 594 -6.61 17.84 1.13
CA ASP A 594 -6.40 18.93 2.08
C ASP A 594 -4.92 19.36 2.11
N VAL A 595 -3.97 18.42 1.96
CA VAL A 595 -2.54 18.73 1.83
C VAL A 595 -2.27 19.60 0.61
N PHE A 596 -2.93 19.33 -0.52
CA PHE A 596 -2.82 20.19 -1.71
C PHE A 596 -3.33 21.61 -1.41
N SER A 597 -4.53 21.71 -0.82
CA SER A 597 -5.12 23.01 -0.43
C SER A 597 -4.23 23.77 0.56
N PHE A 598 -3.61 23.04 1.51
CA PHE A 598 -2.62 23.59 2.43
C PHE A 598 -1.38 24.10 1.71
N GLY A 599 -0.87 23.37 0.72
CA GLY A 599 0.28 23.80 -0.09
C GLY A 599 0.01 25.12 -0.82
N VAL A 600 -1.18 25.27 -1.42
CA VAL A 600 -1.62 26.55 -2.03
C VAL A 600 -1.65 27.66 -0.98
N LEU A 601 -2.26 27.41 0.17
CA LEU A 601 -2.37 28.36 1.27
C LEU A 601 -1.00 28.78 1.83
N LEU A 602 -0.05 27.84 1.97
CA LEU A 602 1.32 28.12 2.39
C LEU A 602 2.00 29.07 1.40
N LEU A 603 1.88 28.83 0.10
CA LEU A 603 2.42 29.71 -0.94
C LEU A 603 1.77 31.10 -0.91
N GLU A 604 0.48 31.23 -0.60
CA GLU A 604 -0.18 32.53 -0.38
C GLU A 604 0.40 33.27 0.84
N ILE A 605 0.58 32.59 1.97
CA ILE A 605 1.12 33.18 3.20
C ILE A 605 2.53 33.71 2.98
N VAL A 606 3.37 32.98 2.25
CA VAL A 606 4.77 33.37 1.98
C VAL A 606 4.86 34.50 0.95
N SER A 607 4.03 34.43 -0.09
CA SER A 607 4.07 35.45 -1.17
C SER A 607 3.29 36.73 -0.85
N GLY A 608 2.37 36.69 0.14
CA GLY A 608 1.45 37.78 0.40
C GLY A 608 0.41 38.01 -0.72
N ARG A 609 0.34 37.14 -1.72
CA ARG A 609 -0.51 37.23 -2.90
C ARG A 609 -1.66 36.23 -2.80
N ARG A 610 -2.86 36.62 -3.18
CA ARG A 610 -3.99 35.67 -3.28
C ARG A 610 -3.86 34.80 -4.52
N ASN A 611 -4.15 33.52 -4.42
CA ASN A 611 -4.13 32.60 -5.54
C ASN A 611 -5.09 33.04 -6.70
N THR A 612 -6.18 33.71 -6.37
CA THR A 612 -7.16 34.24 -7.34
C THR A 612 -6.81 35.58 -7.96
N SER A 613 -5.74 36.27 -7.49
CA SER A 613 -5.41 37.63 -7.93
C SER A 613 -4.35 37.70 -9.03
N ILE A 614 -3.80 36.58 -9.46
CA ILE A 614 -2.73 36.55 -10.47
C ILE A 614 -3.34 36.13 -11.81
N CYS A 615 -3.91 37.10 -12.50
CA CYS A 615 -4.17 37.06 -13.95
C CYS A 615 -3.24 38.07 -14.59
N ASP A 616 -1.98 37.70 -14.79
CA ASP A 616 -1.08 38.51 -15.60
C ASP A 616 -1.44 38.29 -17.08
N GLU A 617 -1.76 39.35 -17.79
CA GLU A 617 -2.28 39.29 -19.17
C GLU A 617 -1.28 38.65 -20.17
N GLU A 618 -0.01 38.45 -19.76
CA GLU A 618 1.03 37.90 -20.65
C GLU A 618 1.36 36.42 -20.42
N GLN A 619 1.01 35.77 -19.30
CA GLN A 619 1.47 34.37 -19.01
C GLN A 619 0.49 33.42 -18.36
N TYR A 620 -0.76 33.73 -18.11
CA TYR A 620 -1.81 32.81 -17.57
C TYR A 620 -1.39 31.82 -16.45
N LEU A 621 -0.33 32.13 -15.70
CA LEU A 621 0.20 31.30 -14.63
C LEU A 621 -0.45 31.70 -13.30
N GLY A 622 -1.23 30.80 -12.69
CA GLY A 622 -1.70 31.00 -11.31
C GLY A 622 -0.53 31.02 -10.30
N LEU A 623 -0.82 31.29 -9.02
CA LEU A 623 0.19 31.40 -7.95
C LEU A 623 1.14 30.20 -7.89
N VAL A 624 0.60 28.99 -8.00
CA VAL A 624 1.38 27.72 -7.99
C VAL A 624 2.32 27.65 -9.19
N GLY A 625 1.83 28.05 -10.38
CA GLY A 625 2.66 28.10 -11.59
C GLY A 625 3.78 29.13 -11.53
N LEU A 626 3.50 30.28 -10.92
CA LEU A 626 4.53 31.32 -10.67
C LEU A 626 5.60 30.83 -9.71
N ALA A 627 5.20 30.17 -8.59
CA ALA A 627 6.13 29.57 -7.64
C ALA A 627 7.03 28.53 -8.30
N TRP A 628 6.45 27.66 -9.12
CA TRP A 628 7.17 26.62 -9.87
C TRP A 628 8.17 27.21 -10.88
N LYS A 629 7.76 28.22 -11.64
CA LYS A 629 8.62 28.90 -12.60
C LYS A 629 9.81 29.53 -11.89
N LEU A 630 9.58 30.33 -10.84
CA LEU A 630 10.64 31.01 -10.11
C LEU A 630 11.56 30.05 -9.35
N TRP A 631 11.05 28.88 -8.96
CA TRP A 631 11.84 27.78 -8.39
C TRP A 631 12.82 27.22 -9.43
N ASN A 632 12.36 26.91 -10.65
CA ASN A 632 13.21 26.37 -11.71
C ASN A 632 14.20 27.40 -12.27
N ASP A 633 13.88 28.70 -12.19
CA ASP A 633 14.71 29.79 -12.62
C ASP A 633 15.75 30.22 -11.54
N ASP A 634 15.85 29.46 -10.41
CA ASP A 634 16.68 29.81 -9.24
C ASP A 634 16.43 31.22 -8.68
N ASN A 635 15.25 31.79 -8.96
CA ASN A 635 14.85 33.13 -8.58
C ASN A 635 13.70 33.19 -7.60
N ILE A 636 13.73 32.30 -6.62
CA ILE A 636 12.61 32.14 -5.64
C ILE A 636 12.40 33.38 -4.76
N VAL A 637 13.42 34.25 -4.64
CA VAL A 637 13.34 35.50 -3.89
C VAL A 637 12.27 36.43 -4.45
N ALA A 638 12.08 36.45 -5.77
CA ALA A 638 11.04 37.26 -6.43
C ALA A 638 9.60 36.80 -6.10
N PHE A 639 9.43 35.60 -5.54
CA PHE A 639 8.15 35.09 -5.10
C PHE A 639 7.74 35.62 -3.71
N VAL A 640 8.70 35.95 -2.84
CA VAL A 640 8.49 36.27 -1.44
C VAL A 640 7.86 37.66 -1.27
N ASP A 641 6.95 37.80 -0.30
CA ASP A 641 6.43 39.10 0.10
C ASP A 641 7.56 39.99 0.63
N PRO A 642 7.80 41.17 0.02
CA PRO A 642 8.84 42.09 0.49
C PRO A 642 8.72 42.48 1.97
N ALA A 643 7.53 42.45 2.53
CA ALA A 643 7.28 42.80 3.93
C ALA A 643 7.87 41.81 4.95
N ILE A 644 8.17 40.57 4.54
CA ILE A 644 8.74 39.53 5.41
C ILE A 644 10.18 39.17 5.05
N TRP A 645 10.73 39.80 4.00
CA TRP A 645 12.06 39.45 3.52
C TRP A 645 13.14 40.05 4.44
N GLU A 646 13.81 39.16 5.17
CA GLU A 646 15.01 39.46 5.96
C GLU A 646 16.08 38.41 5.68
N PRO A 647 17.37 38.81 5.50
CA PRO A 647 18.44 37.88 5.15
C PRO A 647 18.61 36.71 6.13
N CYS A 648 18.31 36.93 7.42
CA CYS A 648 18.41 35.90 8.45
C CYS A 648 17.35 34.79 8.31
N PHE A 649 16.24 35.03 7.62
CA PHE A 649 15.16 34.05 7.42
C PHE A 649 15.12 33.45 6.03
N GLN A 650 16.05 33.80 5.14
CA GLN A 650 16.06 33.35 3.74
C GLN A 650 15.99 31.84 3.60
N LYS A 651 16.73 31.08 4.42
CA LYS A 651 16.72 29.61 4.39
C LYS A 651 15.36 29.03 4.80
N ASP A 652 14.76 29.57 5.84
CA ASP A 652 13.46 29.10 6.34
C ASP A 652 12.35 29.41 5.35
N ILE A 653 12.36 30.60 4.75
CA ILE A 653 11.41 31.01 3.72
C ILE A 653 11.53 30.12 2.48
N SER A 654 12.74 29.89 1.98
CA SER A 654 12.99 29.02 0.83
C SER A 654 12.55 27.58 1.10
N LYS A 655 12.81 27.07 2.32
CA LYS A 655 12.34 25.75 2.76
C LYS A 655 10.81 25.68 2.79
N CYS A 656 10.12 26.70 3.28
CA CYS A 656 8.65 26.74 3.27
C CYS A 656 8.10 26.70 1.84
N ILE A 657 8.70 27.43 0.89
CA ILE A 657 8.28 27.38 -0.52
C ILE A 657 8.51 25.97 -1.09
N HIS A 658 9.66 25.37 -0.81
CA HIS A 658 9.96 23.99 -1.21
C HIS A 658 8.90 23.00 -0.72
N VAL A 659 8.58 23.03 0.58
CA VAL A 659 7.52 22.22 1.17
C VAL A 659 6.15 22.50 0.53
N GLY A 660 5.84 23.77 0.25
CA GLY A 660 4.63 24.16 -0.48
C GLY A 660 4.56 23.50 -1.86
N LEU A 661 5.65 23.49 -2.62
CA LEU A 661 5.73 22.84 -3.93
C LEU A 661 5.57 21.32 -3.83
N LEU A 662 6.13 20.68 -2.81
CA LEU A 662 5.92 19.25 -2.54
C LEU A 662 4.45 18.93 -2.23
N CYS A 663 3.74 19.83 -1.57
CA CYS A 663 2.31 19.65 -1.25
C CYS A 663 1.39 19.78 -2.46
N VAL A 664 1.76 20.59 -3.49
CA VAL A 664 0.91 20.86 -4.67
C VAL A 664 1.24 20.01 -5.89
N GLN A 665 1.99 18.91 -5.73
CA GLN A 665 2.31 17.99 -6.83
C GLN A 665 1.03 17.39 -7.44
N GLU A 666 1.06 17.06 -8.74
CA GLU A 666 -0.10 16.59 -9.50
C GLU A 666 -0.70 15.30 -8.88
N LEU A 667 0.13 14.29 -8.64
CA LEU A 667 -0.32 13.02 -8.12
C LEU A 667 -0.43 13.04 -6.60
N ALA A 668 -1.56 12.63 -6.05
CA ALA A 668 -1.81 12.57 -4.60
C ALA A 668 -0.74 11.75 -3.84
N ARG A 669 -0.25 10.65 -4.44
CA ARG A 669 0.79 9.79 -3.86
C ARG A 669 2.14 10.48 -3.68
N ASP A 670 2.46 11.45 -4.53
CA ASP A 670 3.73 12.18 -4.48
C ASP A 670 3.74 13.27 -3.40
N ARG A 671 2.57 13.66 -2.89
CA ARG A 671 2.44 14.65 -1.83
C ARG A 671 2.75 14.01 -0.46
N PRO A 672 3.50 14.68 0.42
CA PRO A 672 3.70 14.22 1.79
C PRO A 672 2.37 14.14 2.54
N ASN A 673 2.28 13.39 3.63
CA ASN A 673 1.19 13.54 4.60
C ASN A 673 1.49 14.70 5.55
N VAL A 674 0.50 15.11 6.35
CA VAL A 674 0.65 16.31 7.23
C VAL A 674 1.74 16.13 8.28
N SER A 675 1.93 14.94 8.85
CA SER A 675 3.00 14.68 9.82
C SER A 675 4.39 14.85 9.18
N ILE A 676 4.57 14.37 7.96
CA ILE A 676 5.82 14.57 7.20
C ILE A 676 6.01 16.07 6.89
N VAL A 677 4.94 16.79 6.52
CA VAL A 677 5.00 18.27 6.31
C VAL A 677 5.52 18.98 7.54
N ILE A 678 4.98 18.66 8.72
CA ILE A 678 5.44 19.24 10.00
C ILE A 678 6.92 18.93 10.25
N SER A 679 7.33 17.69 10.01
CA SER A 679 8.73 17.28 10.17
C SER A 679 9.65 18.04 9.20
N MET A 680 9.26 18.19 7.94
CA MET A 680 10.00 18.96 6.93
C MET A 680 10.14 20.43 7.32
N LEU A 681 9.08 21.05 7.83
CA LEU A 681 9.11 22.46 8.26
C LEU A 681 10.04 22.68 9.46
N LYS A 682 10.11 21.71 10.41
CA LYS A 682 10.91 21.80 11.64
C LYS A 682 12.36 21.32 11.49
N SER A 683 12.64 20.46 10.53
CA SER A 683 13.94 19.85 10.34
C SER A 683 15.01 20.92 10.02
N GLU A 684 16.18 20.82 10.63
CA GLU A 684 17.38 21.54 10.22
C GLU A 684 18.08 20.91 9.01
N ILE A 685 17.65 19.71 8.61
CA ILE A 685 18.21 18.95 7.47
C ILE A 685 17.70 19.56 6.17
N LEU A 686 18.62 19.97 5.30
CA LEU A 686 18.35 20.65 4.02
C LEU A 686 18.01 19.69 2.86
N ASP A 687 18.06 18.38 3.07
CA ASP A 687 17.91 17.39 1.99
C ASP A 687 16.43 16.95 1.86
N LEU A 688 15.62 17.86 1.29
CA LEU A 688 14.23 17.56 0.93
C LEU A 688 14.15 16.99 -0.49
N PRO A 689 13.17 16.09 -0.78
CA PRO A 689 12.96 15.57 -2.14
C PRO A 689 12.79 16.70 -3.15
N THR A 690 13.31 16.53 -4.36
CA THR A 690 13.10 17.51 -5.44
C THR A 690 11.62 17.55 -5.84
N PRO A 691 10.95 18.73 -5.85
CA PRO A 691 9.57 18.83 -6.26
C PRO A 691 9.40 18.44 -7.73
N LYS A 692 8.33 17.71 -8.04
CA LYS A 692 7.88 17.43 -9.40
C LYS A 692 6.94 18.54 -9.88
N GLN A 693 6.68 18.59 -11.18
CA GLN A 693 5.79 19.58 -11.79
C GLN A 693 4.42 19.60 -11.08
N PRO A 694 3.92 20.78 -10.69
CA PRO A 694 2.59 20.93 -10.12
C PRO A 694 1.48 20.66 -11.14
N ALA A 695 0.29 20.37 -10.62
CA ALA A 695 -0.91 20.18 -11.42
C ALA A 695 -1.31 21.41 -12.23
N PHE A 696 -2.07 21.17 -13.32
CA PHE A 696 -2.71 22.20 -14.20
C PHE A 696 -1.77 23.01 -15.10
N MET A 697 -0.46 22.74 -15.16
CA MET A 697 0.48 23.49 -16.02
C MET A 697 0.33 23.20 -17.52
N GLU A 698 0.00 21.97 -17.94
CA GLU A 698 -0.01 21.56 -19.36
C GLU A 698 -1.34 21.75 -20.08
N ARG A 699 -2.47 21.80 -19.37
CA ARG A 699 -3.80 21.82 -20.00
C ARG A 699 -4.25 23.17 -20.51
N GLN A 700 -3.66 24.28 -20.08
CA GLN A 700 -3.99 25.61 -20.59
C GLN A 700 -3.45 25.84 -22.00
N ILE A 701 -2.36 25.18 -22.41
CA ILE A 701 -1.79 25.30 -23.76
C ILE A 701 -2.60 24.47 -24.76
N ALA A 702 -3.03 23.26 -24.42
CA ALA A 702 -3.81 22.39 -25.32
C ALA A 702 -5.25 22.89 -25.54
N SER A 703 -5.95 23.39 -24.49
CA SER A 703 -7.28 23.95 -24.63
C SER A 703 -7.35 25.25 -25.41
N ASN A 704 -6.28 26.06 -25.40
CA ASN A 704 -6.21 27.30 -26.18
C ASN A 704 -6.00 27.06 -27.68
N ILE A 705 -5.38 25.93 -28.06
CA ILE A 705 -5.20 25.55 -29.49
C ILE A 705 -6.50 24.97 -30.06
N GLU A 706 -7.26 24.17 -29.30
CA GLU A 706 -8.55 23.64 -29.73
C GLU A 706 -9.68 24.70 -29.73
N LEU A 707 -9.67 25.65 -28.77
CA LEU A 707 -10.66 26.73 -28.68
C LEU A 707 -10.39 27.86 -29.70
N ALA A 708 -9.17 28.06 -30.15
CA ALA A 708 -8.84 28.99 -31.24
C ALA A 708 -9.31 28.49 -32.60
N GLN A 709 -9.61 27.21 -32.78
CA GLN A 709 -10.16 26.61 -34.01
C GLN A 709 -11.71 26.60 -34.04
N LEU A 710 -12.35 26.80 -32.89
CA LEU A 710 -13.82 26.82 -32.74
C LEU A 710 -14.32 28.25 -32.40
N GLY A 711 -13.98 29.23 -33.22
CA GLY A 711 -14.34 30.62 -33.01
C GLY A 711 -15.74 30.83 -32.44
N GLN A 712 -15.84 31.11 -31.15
CA GLN A 712 -16.87 31.77 -30.35
C GLN A 712 -16.94 31.11 -28.97
N ILE A 713 -16.44 31.84 -27.97
CA ILE A 713 -16.99 32.09 -26.63
C ILE A 713 -15.81 32.65 -25.79
N ARG A 714 -15.84 33.96 -25.56
CA ARG A 714 -15.00 34.63 -24.57
C ARG A 714 -15.58 34.34 -23.19
N PHE A 715 -14.95 33.53 -22.41
CA PHE A 715 -15.13 33.47 -20.94
C PHE A 715 -14.07 34.32 -20.27
N SER A 716 -14.47 35.39 -19.64
CA SER A 716 -13.64 36.11 -18.66
C SER A 716 -13.53 35.25 -17.40
N ILE A 717 -12.33 34.69 -17.13
CA ILE A 717 -12.07 33.79 -15.98
C ILE A 717 -11.98 34.60 -14.65
N CYS A 718 -12.06 35.93 -14.70
CA CYS A 718 -11.92 36.79 -13.52
C CYS A 718 -13.20 37.11 -12.77
N ASP A 719 -14.38 36.78 -13.31
CA ASP A 719 -15.69 37.00 -12.68
C ASP A 719 -16.39 35.70 -12.35
N VAL A 720 -16.04 35.10 -11.23
CA VAL A 720 -16.87 34.06 -10.62
C VAL A 720 -17.96 34.74 -9.79
N THR A 721 -19.06 34.97 -10.41
CA THR A 721 -20.29 35.42 -9.75
C THR A 721 -20.76 34.33 -8.78
N ILE A 722 -20.93 34.72 -7.53
CA ILE A 722 -21.52 33.88 -6.49
C ILE A 722 -22.98 33.60 -6.91
N SER A 723 -23.26 32.37 -7.35
CA SER A 723 -24.64 31.95 -7.53
C SER A 723 -25.26 31.71 -6.16
N THR A 724 -26.18 32.58 -5.79
CA THR A 724 -27.08 32.40 -4.64
C THR A 724 -27.99 31.20 -4.93
N VAL A 725 -27.77 30.12 -4.18
CA VAL A 725 -28.73 29.01 -4.15
C VAL A 725 -29.80 29.36 -3.14
N SER A 726 -31.02 29.68 -3.64
CA SER A 726 -32.21 29.74 -2.80
C SER A 726 -32.52 28.35 -2.30
N GLY A 727 -32.62 28.20 -0.97
CA GLY A 727 -33.02 26.97 -0.34
C GLY A 727 -34.49 26.61 -0.57
N ARG A 728 -34.74 25.34 -0.74
CA ARG A 728 -35.98 24.67 -0.38
C ARG A 728 -35.69 23.64 0.68
#